data_595beb3e6d6a8b92af44efc66baf2ccb
#
_entry.id   595beb3e6d6a8b92af44efc66baf2ccb
#
_cell.length_a   1.000
_cell.length_b   1.000
_cell.length_c   1.000
_cell.angle_alpha   90.00
_cell.angle_beta   90.00
_cell.angle_gamma   90.00
#
_symmetry.space_group_name_H-M   'P 1'
#
loop_
_entity.id
_entity.type
_entity.pdbx_description
1 polymer ?
#
loop_
_entity_poly.entity_id
_entity_poly.type
_entity_poly.pdbx_seq_one_letter_code
_entity_poly.pdbx_strand_id
1 'polypeptide(L)'
;MNTFRFFLLALFTFGSFAAAADLSPLDLFRDKEVVETFASIPVQEAGRIKPLENVASYRLLRFRARRSIWLTDSGEMDGKPLVDPATQKPITKEGDKPVKLNAVEWLLMSWFRPDIGKLVPLFKVDNSSAISELGLTAKAKRDQYTFAEIEPARQVMMQKMGEYRVIPPRKQTPEQRMIVQLAANFLDYEMITGHFDFIRDPLGEKPEGLPAGVTAPVRLSKSLNTLVAAIRANNGPPMQIPWFRAFARGALGAMMSGNAEQQFRIFPPAPGGSNVWHGPGEMIFTAINGDKEVTADQLAWLAQYEDVYLALPDAAKFKAASKTLLGKIQNAAKARGEGQFIALERHSMRADYFFYAQWIFLTGFIAVALTWVSPGSGFEKVARLFAWLLLGGATALAVTGVAIRCIIMQRPPITTLYETILFIGSSCALLGLIAEWITKRGLGLLVTAIGGTACMFLSIQFEASEATDTLQQLQAVLITNFWLSTHVPMINLGYAASMVAALISMIYFIQRIFGVFKTGEGDARLLTRVAYGFIAAGLFLSLVGTVLGGIWANYSWGRFWGWDPKENGALMIVLMCLVILHARLGGYIREIGLHCCNLVLGCIVIFSWFGVNQLGVGLHAYGFTDGIWPKIYAYWLSQSLLISYGLFLALGERKSKAIKESPQSADVSPAPTKG
;
A
#
# COMPACT_ATOMS: atom_id res chain seq x y z
N MET A 1 5.19 63.01 -15.46
CA MET A 1 5.76 61.66 -15.44
C MET A 1 6.85 61.62 -14.36
N ASN A 2 6.50 61.78 -13.10
CA ASN A 2 7.42 61.63 -11.93
C ASN A 2 6.67 61.89 -10.62
N THR A 3 5.57 61.15 -10.36
CA THR A 3 4.85 61.25 -9.07
C THR A 3 4.24 59.92 -8.63
N PHE A 4 4.72 58.78 -9.20
CA PHE A 4 4.16 57.46 -8.84
C PHE A 4 5.20 56.47 -8.25
N ARG A 5 6.36 56.96 -7.82
CA ARG A 5 7.44 56.11 -7.31
C ARG A 5 7.76 56.31 -5.80
N PHE A 6 6.98 57.10 -5.06
CA PHE A 6 7.25 57.35 -3.63
C PHE A 6 6.19 56.79 -2.66
N PHE A 7 5.24 55.98 -3.12
CA PHE A 7 4.18 55.42 -2.24
C PHE A 7 4.33 53.93 -1.91
N LEU A 8 5.45 53.32 -2.26
CA LEU A 8 5.66 51.86 -2.08
C LEU A 8 6.83 51.52 -1.14
N LEU A 9 7.33 52.47 -0.36
CA LEU A 9 8.45 52.25 0.55
C LEU A 9 8.16 52.58 2.02
N ALA A 10 6.91 52.79 2.43
CA ALA A 10 6.52 53.12 3.80
C ALA A 10 5.58 52.13 4.48
N LEU A 11 5.52 50.86 3.99
CA LEU A 11 4.63 49.82 4.56
C LEU A 11 5.37 48.57 5.03
N PHE A 12 6.67 48.64 5.28
CA PHE A 12 7.47 47.52 5.77
C PHE A 12 8.28 47.80 7.04
N THR A 13 7.71 48.52 8.00
CA THR A 13 8.28 48.58 9.38
C THR A 13 7.17 48.68 10.41
N PHE A 14 6.26 47.72 10.45
CA PHE A 14 5.61 47.32 11.69
C PHE A 14 5.99 45.86 11.90
N GLY A 15 7.13 45.66 12.52
CA GLY A 15 7.46 44.41 13.16
C GLY A 15 6.43 44.17 14.25
N SER A 16 5.43 43.38 13.95
CA SER A 16 4.60 42.74 14.96
C SER A 16 5.53 41.88 15.79
N PHE A 17 5.95 42.38 16.94
CA PHE A 17 6.21 41.52 18.08
C PHE A 17 4.88 40.85 18.42
N ALA A 18 4.57 39.77 17.72
CA ALA A 18 3.62 38.81 18.21
C ALA A 18 4.28 38.25 19.48
N ALA A 19 3.76 38.63 20.64
CA ALA A 19 3.99 37.89 21.86
C ALA A 19 3.83 36.42 21.50
N ALA A 20 4.79 35.58 21.88
CA ALA A 20 4.68 34.14 21.73
C ALA A 20 3.41 33.73 22.46
N ALA A 21 2.33 33.58 21.74
CA ALA A 21 1.12 33.02 22.30
C ALA A 21 1.54 31.62 22.79
N ASP A 22 1.21 31.31 24.05
CA ASP A 22 1.36 29.98 24.61
C ASP A 22 0.54 29.03 23.70
N LEU A 23 1.23 28.48 22.68
CA LEU A 23 0.63 27.49 21.78
C LEU A 23 0.25 26.29 22.62
N SER A 24 -0.98 25.82 22.49
CA SER A 24 -1.35 24.56 23.11
C SER A 24 -0.40 23.47 22.59
N PRO A 25 -0.04 22.45 23.38
CA PRO A 25 0.81 21.36 22.89
C PRO A 25 0.29 20.70 21.60
N LEU A 26 -1.03 20.70 21.40
CA LEU A 26 -1.65 20.18 20.19
C LEU A 26 -1.33 21.07 18.97
N ASP A 27 -1.32 22.39 19.12
CA ASP A 27 -0.98 23.33 18.05
C ASP A 27 0.49 23.18 17.62
N LEU A 28 1.38 22.89 18.60
CA LEU A 28 2.78 22.60 18.32
C LEU A 28 2.95 21.35 17.44
N PHE A 29 2.17 20.28 17.69
CA PHE A 29 2.25 19.05 16.89
C PHE A 29 1.60 19.17 15.51
N ARG A 30 0.86 20.25 15.26
CA ARG A 30 0.27 20.63 13.96
C ARG A 30 1.07 21.71 13.25
N ASP A 31 2.09 22.27 13.92
CA ASP A 31 2.98 23.24 13.29
C ASP A 31 3.69 22.59 12.09
N LYS A 32 3.59 23.27 10.94
CA LYS A 32 4.10 22.73 9.67
C LYS A 32 5.59 22.40 9.73
N GLU A 33 6.39 23.20 10.40
CA GLU A 33 7.82 23.00 10.52
C GLU A 33 8.16 21.77 11.37
N VAL A 34 7.43 21.58 12.47
CA VAL A 34 7.55 20.40 13.35
C VAL A 34 7.16 19.15 12.58
N VAL A 35 5.99 19.17 11.94
CA VAL A 35 5.48 18.03 11.16
C VAL A 35 6.46 17.65 10.04
N GLU A 36 6.98 18.62 9.27
CA GLU A 36 7.95 18.38 8.20
C GLU A 36 9.28 17.82 8.73
N THR A 37 9.72 18.30 9.90
CA THR A 37 10.95 17.82 10.55
C THR A 37 10.81 16.36 10.93
N PHE A 38 9.77 16.00 11.67
CA PHE A 38 9.55 14.61 12.09
C PHE A 38 9.22 13.68 10.92
N ALA A 39 8.39 14.12 9.98
CA ALA A 39 8.08 13.37 8.77
C ALA A 39 9.32 12.94 8.00
N SER A 40 10.40 13.75 8.06
CA SER A 40 11.65 13.54 7.34
C SER A 40 12.67 12.68 8.10
N ILE A 41 12.40 12.30 9.35
CA ILE A 41 13.31 11.45 10.12
C ILE A 41 13.43 10.08 9.44
N PRO A 42 14.65 9.65 9.05
CA PRO A 42 14.87 8.29 8.58
C PRO A 42 14.67 7.29 9.70
N VAL A 43 13.93 6.22 9.42
CA VAL A 43 13.65 5.12 10.36
C VAL A 43 13.95 3.80 9.67
N GLN A 44 14.64 2.89 10.35
CA GLN A 44 14.79 1.52 9.86
C GLN A 44 13.64 0.66 10.38
N GLU A 45 12.85 0.13 9.46
CA GLU A 45 11.77 -0.82 9.74
C GLU A 45 11.68 -1.87 8.64
N ALA A 46 11.46 -3.13 8.98
CA ALA A 46 11.40 -4.26 8.04
C ALA A 46 12.61 -4.33 7.09
N GLY A 47 13.82 -4.06 7.62
CA GLY A 47 15.07 -4.12 6.87
C GLY A 47 15.33 -2.93 5.94
N ARG A 48 14.46 -1.92 5.89
CA ARG A 48 14.55 -0.76 5.00
C ARG A 48 14.60 0.56 5.77
N ILE A 49 15.36 1.51 5.27
CA ILE A 49 15.36 2.88 5.78
C ILE A 49 14.33 3.68 4.99
N LYS A 50 13.36 4.23 5.70
CA LYS A 50 12.21 4.93 5.16
C LYS A 50 11.85 6.16 6.01
N PRO A 51 11.07 7.11 5.49
CA PRO A 51 10.65 8.27 6.29
C PRO A 51 9.71 7.86 7.42
N LEU A 52 9.77 8.54 8.56
CA LEU A 52 8.85 8.36 9.67
C LEU A 52 7.39 8.57 9.24
N GLU A 53 7.14 9.45 8.26
CA GLU A 53 5.82 9.67 7.64
C GLU A 53 5.24 8.38 7.05
N ASN A 54 6.07 7.53 6.42
CA ASN A 54 5.66 6.22 5.90
C ASN A 54 5.20 5.31 7.05
N VAL A 55 6.04 5.17 8.08
CA VAL A 55 5.75 4.31 9.25
C VAL A 55 4.45 4.74 9.93
N ALA A 56 4.29 6.04 10.21
CA ALA A 56 3.09 6.60 10.82
C ALA A 56 1.84 6.34 9.97
N SER A 57 1.95 6.53 8.65
CA SER A 57 0.83 6.38 7.70
C SER A 57 0.34 4.93 7.62
N TYR A 58 1.24 3.96 7.55
CA TYR A 58 0.84 2.55 7.50
C TYR A 58 0.34 2.01 8.83
N ARG A 59 0.87 2.49 9.97
CA ARG A 59 0.30 2.16 11.29
C ARG A 59 -1.11 2.68 11.45
N LEU A 60 -1.35 3.95 11.09
CA LEU A 60 -2.68 4.53 11.14
C LEU A 60 -3.64 3.83 10.16
N LEU A 61 -3.19 3.47 8.96
CA LEU A 61 -3.97 2.68 8.00
C LEU A 61 -4.37 1.32 8.59
N ARG A 62 -3.45 0.64 9.26
CA ARG A 62 -3.69 -0.67 9.88
C ARG A 62 -4.69 -0.60 11.05
N PHE A 63 -4.59 0.44 11.89
CA PHE A 63 -5.47 0.59 13.05
C PHE A 63 -6.89 0.98 12.63
N ARG A 64 -7.02 1.84 11.60
CA ARG A 64 -8.25 2.56 11.31
C ARG A 64 -8.76 2.38 9.86
N ALA A 65 -8.01 1.72 8.98
CA ALA A 65 -8.24 1.66 7.53
C ALA A 65 -8.23 3.04 6.83
N ARG A 66 -7.56 4.04 7.41
CA ARG A 66 -7.36 5.39 6.86
C ARG A 66 -6.03 5.97 7.31
N ARG A 67 -5.43 6.85 6.50
CA ARG A 67 -4.15 7.54 6.80
C ARG A 67 -4.32 8.90 7.50
N SER A 68 -5.51 9.22 7.97
CA SER A 68 -5.83 10.44 8.70
C SER A 68 -6.98 10.20 9.67
N ILE A 69 -7.07 11.02 10.70
CA ILE A 69 -8.10 10.90 11.73
C ILE A 69 -8.82 12.24 11.93
N TRP A 70 -10.14 12.22 11.98
CA TRP A 70 -10.94 13.34 12.41
C TRP A 70 -11.16 13.26 13.91
N LEU A 71 -10.82 14.26 14.67
CA LEU A 71 -11.04 14.28 16.13
C LEU A 71 -12.53 14.32 16.48
N THR A 72 -13.36 14.84 15.59
CA THR A 72 -14.83 14.78 15.72
C THR A 72 -15.41 13.38 15.54
N ASP A 73 -14.67 12.46 14.88
CA ASP A 73 -15.08 11.06 14.81
C ASP A 73 -14.95 10.37 16.18
N SER A 74 -14.23 11.00 17.13
CA SER A 74 -14.16 10.55 18.54
C SER A 74 -15.49 10.67 19.25
N GLY A 75 -16.42 11.16 18.58
CA GLY A 75 -17.55 11.44 19.10
C GLY A 75 -18.34 11.17 19.84
N GLU A 76 -19.12 11.61 20.04
CA GLU A 76 -20.37 11.24 20.71
C GLU A 76 -20.32 9.85 21.37
N MET A 77 -19.21 9.55 22.03
CA MET A 77 -19.21 8.76 23.21
C MET A 77 -19.94 9.59 24.24
N ASP A 78 -21.22 9.41 24.39
CA ASP A 78 -22.14 10.16 25.26
C ASP A 78 -22.36 11.64 24.92
N GLY A 79 -22.16 12.07 23.67
CA GLY A 79 -22.39 13.45 23.23
C GLY A 79 -21.40 14.47 23.78
N LYS A 80 -20.27 14.05 24.37
CA LYS A 80 -19.26 14.97 24.93
C LYS A 80 -18.10 15.15 23.96
N PRO A 81 -17.65 16.40 23.74
CA PRO A 81 -16.47 16.65 22.93
C PRO A 81 -15.21 16.10 23.61
N LEU A 82 -14.24 15.61 22.83
CA LEU A 82 -12.93 15.27 23.36
C LEU A 82 -12.29 16.52 23.94
N VAL A 83 -11.87 16.46 25.21
CA VAL A 83 -11.32 17.56 26.00
C VAL A 83 -9.87 17.24 26.34
N ASP A 84 -9.01 18.24 26.25
CA ASP A 84 -7.63 18.13 26.76
C ASP A 84 -7.68 17.97 28.29
N PRO A 85 -7.17 16.86 28.86
CA PRO A 85 -7.21 16.64 30.29
C PRO A 85 -6.48 17.73 31.11
N ALA A 86 -5.45 18.36 30.54
CA ALA A 86 -4.65 19.39 31.23
C ALA A 86 -5.30 20.77 31.19
N THR A 87 -5.92 21.15 30.06
CA THR A 87 -6.46 22.51 29.86
C THR A 87 -7.98 22.57 29.97
N GLN A 88 -8.65 21.41 30.01
CA GLN A 88 -10.13 21.26 30.02
C GLN A 88 -10.82 21.93 28.80
N LYS A 89 -10.06 22.21 27.73
CA LYS A 89 -10.60 22.81 26.51
C LYS A 89 -10.95 21.74 25.48
N PRO A 90 -12.03 21.91 24.72
CA PRO A 90 -12.36 21.00 23.60
C PRO A 90 -11.28 21.07 22.52
N ILE A 91 -10.83 19.89 22.06
CA ILE A 91 -9.78 19.76 21.03
C ILE A 91 -10.30 19.26 19.69
N THR A 92 -11.61 19.04 19.57
CA THR A 92 -12.25 18.48 18.37
C THR A 92 -12.48 19.51 17.26
N LYS A 93 -12.50 20.80 17.62
CA LYS A 93 -12.77 21.88 16.67
C LYS A 93 -11.77 23.01 16.83
N GLU A 94 -11.36 23.58 15.71
CA GLU A 94 -10.61 24.81 15.61
C GLU A 94 -11.57 25.90 15.11
N GLY A 95 -12.08 26.74 16.01
CA GLY A 95 -13.29 27.54 15.75
C GLY A 95 -14.48 26.64 15.45
N ASP A 96 -15.15 26.83 14.31
CA ASP A 96 -16.27 26.01 13.86
C ASP A 96 -15.88 24.79 13.02
N LYS A 97 -14.59 24.62 12.67
CA LYS A 97 -14.14 23.54 11.80
C LYS A 97 -13.65 22.34 12.60
N PRO A 98 -14.01 21.12 12.19
CA PRO A 98 -13.48 19.91 12.80
C PRO A 98 -11.98 19.76 12.55
N VAL A 99 -11.25 19.32 13.58
CA VAL A 99 -9.80 19.08 13.49
C VAL A 99 -9.56 17.72 12.83
N LYS A 100 -8.73 17.74 11.77
CA LYS A 100 -8.22 16.55 11.10
C LYS A 100 -6.72 16.46 11.34
N LEU A 101 -6.26 15.31 11.83
CA LEU A 101 -4.85 15.01 12.00
C LEU A 101 -4.38 14.12 10.84
N ASN A 102 -3.22 14.43 10.29
CA ASN A 102 -2.47 13.51 9.44
C ASN A 102 -1.73 12.46 10.30
N ALA A 103 -1.09 11.50 9.65
CA ALA A 103 -0.45 10.40 10.36
C ALA A 103 0.72 10.85 11.26
N VAL A 104 1.48 11.87 10.85
CA VAL A 104 2.60 12.40 11.66
C VAL A 104 2.08 13.19 12.85
N GLU A 105 1.10 14.06 12.66
CA GLU A 105 0.44 14.82 13.74
C GLU A 105 -0.16 13.87 14.79
N TRP A 106 -0.82 12.78 14.33
CA TRP A 106 -1.33 11.74 15.22
C TRP A 106 -0.22 11.03 15.98
N LEU A 107 0.90 10.71 15.31
CA LEU A 107 2.03 10.05 15.96
C LEU A 107 2.67 10.94 17.02
N LEU A 108 2.90 12.22 16.70
CA LEU A 108 3.45 13.21 17.65
C LEU A 108 2.55 13.38 18.87
N MET A 109 1.23 13.50 18.65
CA MET A 109 0.26 13.52 19.73
C MET A 109 0.34 12.26 20.60
N SER A 110 0.41 11.07 19.98
CA SER A 110 0.50 9.81 20.72
C SER A 110 1.81 9.67 21.49
N TRP A 111 2.91 10.21 20.98
CA TRP A 111 4.23 10.17 21.62
C TRP A 111 4.34 11.12 22.79
N PHE A 112 3.94 12.40 22.58
CA PHE A 112 4.18 13.48 23.53
C PHE A 112 3.00 13.76 24.47
N ARG A 113 1.78 13.43 24.05
CA ARG A 113 0.53 13.56 24.82
C ARG A 113 -0.30 12.26 24.76
N PRO A 114 0.23 11.14 25.31
CA PRO A 114 -0.51 9.87 25.33
C PRO A 114 -1.82 9.95 26.12
N ASP A 115 -1.94 10.87 27.06
CA ASP A 115 -3.18 11.21 27.76
C ASP A 115 -4.31 11.58 26.81
N ILE A 116 -4.02 12.39 25.78
CA ILE A 116 -4.96 12.72 24.70
C ILE A 116 -5.03 11.59 23.69
N GLY A 117 -3.88 11.03 23.29
CA GLY A 117 -3.78 9.98 22.29
C GLY A 117 -4.65 8.76 22.59
N LYS A 118 -4.73 8.35 23.86
CA LYS A 118 -5.56 7.21 24.32
C LYS A 118 -7.07 7.46 24.25
N LEU A 119 -7.50 8.71 24.15
CA LEU A 119 -8.92 9.12 24.03
C LEU A 119 -9.35 9.28 22.57
N VAL A 120 -8.44 9.15 21.61
CA VAL A 120 -8.76 9.28 20.18
C VAL A 120 -9.30 7.95 19.63
N PRO A 121 -10.42 7.94 18.86
CA PRO A 121 -10.99 6.71 18.29
C PRO A 121 -10.12 6.21 17.14
N LEU A 122 -9.31 5.25 17.47
CA LEU A 122 -8.25 4.75 16.61
C LEU A 122 -8.57 3.38 16.01
N PHE A 123 -9.19 2.49 16.81
CA PHE A 123 -9.33 1.09 16.44
C PHE A 123 -10.66 0.84 15.73
N LYS A 124 -10.60 0.38 14.48
CA LYS A 124 -11.78 -0.07 13.75
C LYS A 124 -12.09 -1.51 14.11
N VAL A 125 -13.27 -1.74 14.71
CA VAL A 125 -13.82 -3.07 15.01
C VAL A 125 -15.21 -3.15 14.40
N ASP A 126 -15.35 -3.80 13.24
CA ASP A 126 -16.58 -3.87 12.45
C ASP A 126 -17.25 -5.26 12.49
N ASN A 127 -16.85 -6.12 13.42
CA ASN A 127 -17.41 -7.46 13.62
C ASN A 127 -18.19 -7.51 14.93
N SER A 128 -19.52 -7.67 14.84
CA SER A 128 -20.43 -7.68 16.00
C SER A 128 -20.14 -8.84 16.97
N SER A 129 -19.74 -10.00 16.45
CA SER A 129 -19.38 -11.16 17.29
C SER A 129 -18.12 -10.89 18.11
N ALA A 130 -17.09 -10.27 17.49
CA ALA A 130 -15.87 -9.88 18.18
C ALA A 130 -16.14 -8.81 19.26
N ILE A 131 -17.01 -7.83 18.98
CA ILE A 131 -17.43 -6.82 19.95
C ILE A 131 -18.10 -7.50 21.17
N SER A 132 -19.03 -8.43 20.93
CA SER A 132 -19.72 -9.16 21.98
C SER A 132 -18.78 -10.07 22.79
N GLU A 133 -17.87 -10.80 22.11
CA GLU A 133 -16.91 -11.70 22.75
C GLU A 133 -15.92 -10.97 23.67
N LEU A 134 -15.53 -9.75 23.28
CA LEU A 134 -14.65 -8.90 24.08
C LEU A 134 -15.39 -8.09 25.15
N GLY A 135 -16.72 -8.14 25.20
CA GLY A 135 -17.54 -7.35 26.12
C GLY A 135 -17.49 -5.85 25.85
N LEU A 136 -17.19 -5.44 24.62
CA LEU A 136 -17.17 -4.04 24.23
C LEU A 136 -18.59 -3.51 23.99
N THR A 137 -18.83 -2.24 24.26
CA THR A 137 -20.12 -1.61 24.01
C THR A 137 -20.30 -1.39 22.50
N ALA A 138 -21.36 -1.95 21.92
CA ALA A 138 -21.70 -1.74 20.51
C ALA A 138 -22.06 -0.28 20.23
N LYS A 139 -21.57 0.26 19.12
CA LYS A 139 -21.80 1.65 18.69
C LYS A 139 -22.76 1.73 17.51
N ALA A 140 -23.61 2.76 17.49
CA ALA A 140 -24.65 2.95 16.47
C ALA A 140 -24.07 3.28 15.08
N LYS A 141 -22.89 3.91 15.02
CA LYS A 141 -22.19 4.23 13.77
C LYS A 141 -20.77 3.74 13.83
N ARG A 142 -20.45 2.81 12.91
CA ARG A 142 -19.10 2.33 12.60
C ARG A 142 -18.18 2.27 13.82
N ASP A 143 -17.99 1.12 14.27
CA ASP A 143 -17.31 0.70 15.46
C ASP A 143 -15.85 1.17 15.49
N GLN A 144 -15.65 2.42 15.91
CA GLN A 144 -14.33 3.00 16.15
C GLN A 144 -14.17 3.20 17.65
N TYR A 145 -13.19 2.48 18.22
CA TYR A 145 -12.93 2.46 19.65
C TYR A 145 -11.65 3.23 19.96
N THR A 146 -11.66 3.87 21.12
CA THR A 146 -10.46 4.47 21.71
C THR A 146 -9.64 3.38 22.41
N PHE A 147 -8.37 3.69 22.70
CA PHE A 147 -7.56 2.82 23.54
C PHE A 147 -8.20 2.62 24.93
N ALA A 148 -8.68 3.71 25.54
CA ALA A 148 -9.29 3.69 26.86
C ALA A 148 -10.56 2.83 26.95
N GLU A 149 -11.33 2.69 25.84
CA GLU A 149 -12.50 1.80 25.80
C GLU A 149 -12.12 0.32 25.68
N ILE A 150 -10.99 0.01 25.03
CA ILE A 150 -10.54 -1.37 24.81
C ILE A 150 -9.73 -1.87 26.02
N GLU A 151 -9.03 -0.97 26.73
CA GLU A 151 -8.13 -1.30 27.83
C GLU A 151 -8.77 -2.20 28.90
N PRO A 152 -10.04 -2.04 29.33
CA PRO A 152 -10.69 -2.97 30.27
C PRO A 152 -10.82 -4.40 29.73
N ALA A 153 -10.94 -4.58 28.42
CA ALA A 153 -11.01 -5.89 27.77
C ALA A 153 -9.63 -6.53 27.51
N ARG A 154 -8.54 -5.85 27.87
CA ARG A 154 -7.15 -6.26 27.55
C ARG A 154 -6.85 -7.71 27.94
N GLN A 155 -7.22 -8.12 29.14
CA GLN A 155 -6.93 -9.47 29.64
C GLN A 155 -7.63 -10.54 28.79
N VAL A 156 -8.93 -10.37 28.54
CA VAL A 156 -9.73 -11.28 27.70
C VAL A 156 -9.19 -11.31 26.27
N MET A 157 -8.87 -10.14 25.72
CA MET A 157 -8.33 -10.00 24.36
C MET A 157 -6.97 -10.72 24.21
N MET A 158 -6.06 -10.61 25.19
CA MET A 158 -4.76 -11.30 25.15
C MET A 158 -4.91 -12.82 25.29
N GLN A 159 -5.82 -13.28 26.15
CA GLN A 159 -6.13 -14.71 26.26
C GLN A 159 -6.64 -15.25 24.91
N LYS A 160 -7.64 -14.61 24.33
CA LYS A 160 -8.21 -15.00 23.04
C LYS A 160 -7.20 -14.95 21.89
N MET A 161 -6.33 -13.94 21.87
CA MET A 161 -5.22 -13.89 20.92
C MET A 161 -4.32 -15.13 21.06
N GLY A 162 -3.99 -15.55 22.29
CA GLY A 162 -3.21 -16.77 22.54
C GLY A 162 -3.90 -18.03 22.01
N GLU A 163 -5.20 -18.17 22.23
CA GLU A 163 -6.01 -19.30 21.74
C GLU A 163 -6.09 -19.32 20.21
N TYR A 164 -6.31 -18.16 19.56
CA TYR A 164 -6.56 -18.08 18.12
C TYR A 164 -5.30 -18.07 17.27
N ARG A 165 -4.15 -17.63 17.77
CA ARG A 165 -2.88 -17.65 17.05
C ARG A 165 -2.39 -19.05 16.68
N VAL A 166 -2.81 -20.08 17.43
CA VAL A 166 -2.46 -21.50 17.13
C VAL A 166 -3.23 -22.00 15.90
N ILE A 167 -4.36 -21.36 15.57
CA ILE A 167 -5.17 -21.71 14.41
C ILE A 167 -4.54 -21.07 13.17
N PRO A 168 -4.22 -21.86 12.13
CA PRO A 168 -3.71 -21.30 10.89
C PRO A 168 -4.61 -20.17 10.36
N PRO A 169 -4.07 -19.02 9.92
CA PRO A 169 -4.89 -17.84 9.51
C PRO A 169 -6.01 -18.15 8.53
N ARG A 170 -5.80 -19.13 7.63
CA ARG A 170 -6.82 -19.60 6.66
C ARG A 170 -8.01 -20.32 7.29
N LYS A 171 -7.83 -20.91 8.48
CA LYS A 171 -8.86 -21.66 9.19
C LYS A 171 -9.55 -20.81 10.26
N GLN A 172 -9.02 -19.62 10.56
CA GLN A 172 -9.64 -18.69 11.48
C GLN A 172 -10.94 -18.13 10.92
N THR A 173 -11.96 -18.01 11.76
CA THR A 173 -13.18 -17.29 11.43
C THR A 173 -12.91 -15.78 11.27
N PRO A 174 -13.77 -15.01 10.60
CA PRO A 174 -13.63 -13.54 10.53
C PRO A 174 -13.52 -12.87 11.90
N GLU A 175 -14.24 -13.37 12.87
CA GLU A 175 -14.22 -12.94 14.27
C GLU A 175 -12.85 -13.18 14.94
N GLN A 176 -12.34 -14.41 14.85
CA GLN A 176 -11.04 -14.78 15.40
C GLN A 176 -9.91 -13.94 14.80
N ARG A 177 -9.93 -13.71 13.50
CA ARG A 177 -8.97 -12.82 12.81
C ARG A 177 -9.07 -11.39 13.30
N MET A 178 -10.29 -10.87 13.47
CA MET A 178 -10.52 -9.51 13.99
C MET A 178 -9.93 -9.37 15.41
N ILE A 179 -10.16 -10.32 16.30
CA ILE A 179 -9.64 -10.28 17.68
C ILE A 179 -8.10 -10.34 17.68
N VAL A 180 -7.50 -11.24 16.89
CA VAL A 180 -6.03 -11.34 16.78
C VAL A 180 -5.42 -10.06 16.24
N GLN A 181 -6.04 -9.46 15.23
CA GLN A 181 -5.58 -8.21 14.64
C GLN A 181 -5.75 -7.03 15.59
N LEU A 182 -6.90 -6.95 16.29
CA LEU A 182 -7.15 -5.91 17.29
C LEU A 182 -6.15 -5.99 18.43
N ALA A 183 -5.88 -7.18 18.95
CA ALA A 183 -4.90 -7.40 20.00
C ALA A 183 -3.48 -6.97 19.58
N ALA A 184 -3.07 -7.34 18.37
CA ALA A 184 -1.78 -6.92 17.82
C ALA A 184 -1.70 -5.39 17.65
N ASN A 185 -2.77 -4.76 17.15
CA ASN A 185 -2.86 -3.31 16.98
C ASN A 185 -2.84 -2.58 18.33
N PHE A 186 -3.54 -3.13 19.34
CA PHE A 186 -3.57 -2.59 20.68
C PHE A 186 -2.18 -2.59 21.33
N LEU A 187 -1.45 -3.71 21.25
CA LEU A 187 -0.09 -3.82 21.75
C LEU A 187 0.89 -2.87 21.04
N ASP A 188 0.75 -2.74 19.69
CA ASP A 188 1.57 -1.79 18.94
C ASP A 188 1.29 -0.35 19.37
N TYR A 189 0.04 -0.02 19.67
CA TYR A 189 -0.30 1.32 20.15
C TYR A 189 0.16 1.57 21.61
N GLU A 190 0.14 0.56 22.48
CA GLU A 190 0.79 0.64 23.81
C GLU A 190 2.27 1.05 23.65
N MET A 191 2.98 0.41 22.71
CA MET A 191 4.39 0.75 22.46
C MET A 191 4.57 2.17 21.90
N ILE A 192 3.65 2.62 21.03
CA ILE A 192 3.68 4.00 20.50
C ILE A 192 3.49 4.99 21.65
N THR A 193 2.48 4.83 22.47
CA THR A 193 2.20 5.75 23.59
C THR A 193 3.26 5.71 24.69
N GLY A 194 3.88 4.54 24.90
CA GLY A 194 4.97 4.33 25.84
C GLY A 194 6.37 4.72 25.32
N HIS A 195 6.48 5.19 24.08
CA HIS A 195 7.77 5.44 23.43
C HIS A 195 8.71 6.36 24.21
N PHE A 196 8.17 7.38 24.87
CA PHE A 196 8.92 8.31 25.72
C PHE A 196 8.76 8.08 27.22
N ASP A 197 8.19 6.97 27.68
CA ASP A 197 7.97 6.71 29.10
C ASP A 197 9.26 6.74 29.92
N PHE A 198 10.37 6.31 29.32
CA PHE A 198 11.69 6.34 29.97
C PHE A 198 12.25 7.74 30.22
N ILE A 199 11.68 8.80 29.58
CA ILE A 199 12.03 10.20 29.80
C ILE A 199 10.92 10.91 30.55
N ARG A 200 9.66 10.53 30.32
CA ARG A 200 8.48 11.22 30.84
C ARG A 200 8.45 11.30 32.36
N ASP A 201 8.71 10.18 33.02
CA ASP A 201 8.89 10.08 34.47
C ASP A 201 9.62 8.78 34.86
N PRO A 202 10.93 8.67 34.57
CA PRO A 202 11.61 7.40 34.78
C PRO A 202 11.78 7.05 36.27
N LEU A 203 11.85 8.03 37.17
CA LEU A 203 12.22 7.79 38.57
C LEU A 203 11.40 8.62 39.59
N GLY A 204 10.47 9.47 39.14
CA GLY A 204 9.76 10.42 39.99
C GLY A 204 10.61 11.63 40.44
N GLU A 205 9.98 12.58 41.11
CA GLU A 205 10.65 13.87 41.46
C GLU A 205 11.83 13.71 42.42
N LYS A 206 11.80 12.73 43.32
CA LYS A 206 12.92 12.40 44.24
C LYS A 206 12.87 10.96 44.66
N PRO A 207 13.33 10.00 43.83
CA PRO A 207 13.35 8.60 44.26
C PRO A 207 14.37 8.40 45.38
N GLU A 208 13.92 7.78 46.46
CA GLU A 208 14.79 7.41 47.58
C GLU A 208 15.79 6.32 47.16
N GLY A 209 17.02 6.42 47.69
CA GLY A 209 18.06 5.41 47.50
C GLY A 209 18.75 5.41 46.16
N LEU A 210 18.72 6.52 45.42
CA LEU A 210 19.49 6.66 44.15
C LEU A 210 20.98 6.37 44.36
N PRO A 211 21.65 5.69 43.41
CA PRO A 211 23.08 5.48 43.45
C PRO A 211 23.87 6.79 43.51
N ALA A 212 25.03 6.77 44.15
CA ALA A 212 25.90 7.93 44.23
C ALA A 212 26.27 8.43 42.80
N GLY A 213 26.19 9.75 42.63
CA GLY A 213 26.46 10.39 41.34
C GLY A 213 25.22 10.56 40.43
N VAL A 214 24.06 10.00 40.76
CA VAL A 214 22.81 10.23 40.03
C VAL A 214 22.04 11.38 40.69
N THR A 215 21.78 12.45 39.99
CA THR A 215 21.04 13.64 40.47
C THR A 215 19.67 13.74 39.80
N ALA A 216 18.65 14.16 40.55
CA ALA A 216 17.33 14.44 39.99
C ALA A 216 17.29 15.86 39.35
N PRO A 217 16.54 16.06 38.24
CA PRO A 217 15.83 15.05 37.43
C PRO A 217 16.81 14.09 36.73
N VAL A 218 16.47 12.81 36.70
CA VAL A 218 17.37 11.79 36.16
C VAL A 218 17.37 11.80 34.64
N ARG A 219 18.54 12.06 34.05
CA ARG A 219 18.78 11.89 32.62
C ARG A 219 19.45 10.54 32.39
N LEU A 220 18.79 9.65 31.64
CA LEU A 220 19.33 8.30 31.37
C LEU A 220 20.63 8.37 30.58
N SER A 221 20.78 9.33 29.68
CA SER A 221 22.03 9.54 28.92
C SER A 221 23.25 9.76 29.82
N LYS A 222 23.05 10.31 31.05
CA LYS A 222 24.13 10.55 32.01
C LYS A 222 24.24 9.46 33.08
N SER A 223 23.17 8.74 33.34
CA SER A 223 23.06 7.89 34.53
C SER A 223 22.89 6.40 34.19
N LEU A 224 22.65 6.03 32.92
CA LEU A 224 22.28 4.68 32.54
C LEU A 224 23.33 3.64 32.99
N ASN A 225 24.62 3.88 32.69
CA ASN A 225 25.67 2.95 33.08
C ASN A 225 25.82 2.84 34.60
N THR A 226 25.66 3.94 35.34
CA THR A 226 25.67 3.93 36.83
C THR A 226 24.50 3.15 37.41
N LEU A 227 23.30 3.34 36.86
CA LEU A 227 22.10 2.60 37.28
C LEU A 227 22.25 1.11 36.97
N VAL A 228 22.74 0.76 35.80
CA VAL A 228 22.99 -0.66 35.41
C VAL A 228 24.06 -1.30 36.30
N ALA A 229 25.14 -0.57 36.59
CA ALA A 229 26.18 -1.08 37.53
C ALA A 229 25.59 -1.34 38.92
N ALA A 230 24.74 -0.43 39.42
CA ALA A 230 24.05 -0.65 40.71
C ALA A 230 23.08 -1.85 40.70
N ILE A 231 22.40 -2.11 39.59
CA ILE A 231 21.55 -3.28 39.40
C ILE A 231 22.39 -4.57 39.44
N ARG A 232 23.51 -4.60 38.73
CA ARG A 232 24.43 -5.77 38.69
C ARG A 232 25.07 -6.06 40.05
N ALA A 233 25.45 -5.02 40.80
CA ALA A 233 26.03 -5.16 42.10
C ALA A 233 25.09 -5.81 43.15
N ASN A 234 23.77 -5.75 42.92
CA ASN A 234 22.77 -6.34 43.83
C ASN A 234 22.35 -7.79 43.47
N ASN A 235 23.10 -8.51 42.62
CA ASN A 235 22.86 -9.90 42.22
C ASN A 235 21.44 -10.19 41.70
N GLY A 236 20.81 -9.21 41.07
CA GLY A 236 19.50 -9.33 40.44
C GLY A 236 18.63 -8.07 40.60
N PRO A 237 17.45 -8.02 39.97
CA PRO A 237 16.60 -6.84 39.97
C PRO A 237 16.07 -6.55 41.38
N PRO A 238 16.55 -5.48 42.05
CA PRO A 238 16.15 -5.21 43.46
C PRO A 238 14.77 -4.54 43.45
N MET A 239 13.71 -5.32 43.20
CA MET A 239 12.31 -4.84 43.11
C MET A 239 11.81 -4.19 44.42
N GLN A 240 12.56 -4.34 45.51
CA GLN A 240 12.25 -3.72 46.81
C GLN A 240 12.71 -2.26 46.87
N ILE A 241 13.65 -1.83 45.99
CA ILE A 241 14.18 -0.48 45.98
C ILE A 241 13.24 0.45 45.20
N PRO A 242 12.77 1.56 45.78
CA PRO A 242 11.79 2.45 45.13
C PRO A 242 12.24 2.99 43.74
N TRP A 243 13.50 3.46 43.64
CA TRP A 243 14.01 3.95 42.36
C TRP A 243 14.10 2.89 41.29
N PHE A 244 14.44 1.64 41.67
CA PHE A 244 14.48 0.54 40.70
C PHE A 244 13.09 0.20 40.18
N ARG A 245 12.05 0.18 41.02
CA ARG A 245 10.67 -0.04 40.60
C ARG A 245 10.18 1.03 39.64
N ALA A 246 10.53 2.30 39.86
CA ALA A 246 10.18 3.40 39.00
C ALA A 246 10.93 3.30 37.66
N PHE A 247 12.24 3.07 37.71
CA PHE A 247 13.07 2.81 36.53
C PHE A 247 12.58 1.61 35.75
N ALA A 248 12.28 0.49 36.40
CA ALA A 248 11.79 -0.72 35.75
C ALA A 248 10.42 -0.49 35.04
N ARG A 249 9.53 0.32 35.61
CA ARG A 249 8.26 0.68 34.96
C ARG A 249 8.47 1.51 33.70
N GLY A 250 9.29 2.57 33.75
CA GLY A 250 9.63 3.37 32.58
C GLY A 250 10.46 2.60 31.54
N ALA A 251 11.42 1.81 32.02
CA ALA A 251 12.25 0.95 31.18
C ALA A 251 11.48 -0.23 30.59
N LEU A 252 10.48 -0.79 31.29
CA LEU A 252 9.70 -1.93 30.83
C LEU A 252 8.94 -1.60 29.54
N GLY A 253 8.33 -0.43 29.43
CA GLY A 253 7.71 0.05 28.19
C GLY A 253 8.71 0.13 27.06
N ALA A 254 9.88 0.72 27.33
CA ALA A 254 10.98 0.81 26.38
C ALA A 254 11.59 -0.57 26.05
N MET A 255 11.70 -1.47 27.05
CA MET A 255 12.20 -2.84 26.87
C MET A 255 11.22 -3.75 26.13
N MET A 256 9.93 -3.64 26.38
CA MET A 256 8.92 -4.37 25.62
C MET A 256 8.90 -3.93 24.16
N SER A 257 9.13 -2.64 23.90
CA SER A 257 9.39 -2.15 22.55
C SER A 257 10.73 -2.63 21.98
N GLY A 258 11.70 -3.01 22.83
CA GLY A 258 13.06 -3.47 22.47
C GLY A 258 13.10 -4.83 21.78
N ASN A 259 12.15 -5.70 22.06
CA ASN A 259 12.07 -7.05 21.51
C ASN A 259 11.17 -7.20 20.28
N ALA A 260 10.49 -6.13 19.87
CA ALA A 260 9.54 -6.22 18.78
C ALA A 260 10.17 -5.72 17.46
N GLU A 261 9.86 -6.40 16.36
CA GLU A 261 10.13 -5.94 14.99
C GLU A 261 9.52 -4.55 14.67
N GLN A 262 8.79 -3.99 15.63
CA GLN A 262 7.95 -2.79 15.54
C GLN A 262 8.59 -1.54 16.16
N GLN A 263 9.87 -1.59 16.55
CA GLN A 263 10.56 -0.45 17.12
C GLN A 263 10.80 0.67 16.09
N PHE A 264 10.78 1.92 16.61
CA PHE A 264 11.30 3.06 15.85
C PHE A 264 12.84 3.08 15.96
N ARG A 265 13.51 2.39 15.04
CA ARG A 265 14.97 2.35 14.92
C ARG A 265 15.44 3.59 14.20
N ILE A 266 15.74 4.64 14.95
CA ILE A 266 16.07 5.97 14.41
C ILE A 266 17.56 6.33 14.57
N PHE A 267 18.34 5.55 15.30
CA PHE A 267 19.75 5.82 15.55
C PHE A 267 20.64 4.95 14.69
N PRO A 268 21.28 5.52 13.63
CA PRO A 268 22.20 4.78 12.80
C PRO A 268 23.47 4.41 13.60
N PRO A 269 23.97 3.18 13.46
CA PRO A 269 25.25 2.81 14.04
C PRO A 269 26.41 3.53 13.32
N ALA A 270 27.60 3.48 13.92
CA ALA A 270 28.82 4.07 13.30
C ALA A 270 29.08 3.46 11.91
N PRO A 271 29.70 4.22 10.98
CA PRO A 271 30.12 3.70 9.68
C PRO A 271 31.01 2.44 9.82
N GLY A 272 30.71 1.40 9.02
CA GLY A 272 31.40 0.10 9.10
C GLY A 272 30.94 -0.81 10.24
N GLY A 273 29.99 -0.37 11.07
CA GLY A 273 29.35 -1.19 12.10
C GLY A 273 28.20 -2.05 11.57
N SER A 274 27.32 -2.48 12.48
CA SER A 274 26.10 -3.26 12.17
C SER A 274 25.24 -2.58 11.09
N ASN A 275 24.53 -3.37 10.30
CA ASN A 275 23.50 -2.85 9.38
C ASN A 275 22.16 -2.58 10.09
N VAL A 276 22.07 -2.90 11.37
CA VAL A 276 20.86 -2.71 12.17
C VAL A 276 20.97 -1.40 12.94
N TRP A 277 20.00 -0.52 12.71
CA TRP A 277 19.85 0.71 13.47
C TRP A 277 19.28 0.40 14.86
N HIS A 278 19.47 1.33 15.78
CA HIS A 278 19.03 1.18 17.16
C HIS A 278 17.85 2.10 17.48
N GLY A 279 16.97 1.62 18.34
CA GLY A 279 15.95 2.43 19.00
C GLY A 279 16.34 2.75 20.45
N PRO A 280 15.74 3.78 21.08
CA PRO A 280 16.03 4.10 22.47
C PRO A 280 15.73 2.91 23.42
N GLY A 281 14.64 2.19 23.19
CA GLY A 281 14.27 1.02 23.98
C GLY A 281 15.26 -0.14 23.87
N GLU A 282 15.79 -0.38 22.67
CA GLU A 282 16.83 -1.40 22.43
C GLU A 282 18.13 -1.07 23.15
N MET A 283 18.53 0.20 23.17
CA MET A 283 19.71 0.63 23.91
C MET A 283 19.56 0.37 25.41
N ILE A 284 18.40 0.71 25.98
CA ILE A 284 18.11 0.48 27.40
C ILE A 284 18.06 -1.01 27.71
N PHE A 285 17.40 -1.80 26.85
CA PHE A 285 17.32 -3.26 26.99
C PHE A 285 18.70 -3.91 26.96
N THR A 286 19.53 -3.54 25.97
CA THR A 286 20.90 -4.05 25.84
C THR A 286 21.77 -3.65 27.02
N ALA A 287 21.58 -2.43 27.54
CA ALA A 287 22.28 -1.98 28.74
C ALA A 287 21.98 -2.84 29.96
N ILE A 288 20.70 -3.15 30.18
CA ILE A 288 20.25 -3.90 31.37
C ILE A 288 20.63 -5.38 31.28
N ASN A 289 20.43 -6.00 30.13
CA ASN A 289 20.59 -7.45 29.91
C ASN A 289 21.95 -7.85 29.32
N GLY A 290 22.70 -6.90 28.77
CA GLY A 290 24.02 -7.17 28.17
C GLY A 290 25.17 -7.12 29.18
N ASP A 291 26.29 -7.77 28.83
CA ASP A 291 27.51 -7.76 29.64
C ASP A 291 28.38 -6.51 29.43
N LYS A 292 28.03 -5.68 28.44
CA LYS A 292 28.79 -4.49 28.05
C LYS A 292 28.08 -3.21 28.46
N GLU A 293 28.86 -2.19 28.81
CA GLU A 293 28.35 -0.84 29.00
C GLU A 293 27.86 -0.24 27.68
N VAL A 294 26.90 0.68 27.76
CA VAL A 294 26.45 1.49 26.64
C VAL A 294 27.57 2.42 26.23
N THR A 295 27.87 2.46 24.96
CA THR A 295 28.97 3.29 24.42
C THR A 295 28.65 4.78 24.54
N ALA A 296 29.71 5.61 24.58
CA ALA A 296 29.56 7.09 24.62
C ALA A 296 28.71 7.60 23.44
N ASP A 297 28.87 7.03 22.24
CA ASP A 297 28.07 7.40 21.07
C ASP A 297 26.57 7.08 21.24
N GLN A 298 26.26 5.92 21.81
CA GLN A 298 24.88 5.55 22.11
C GLN A 298 24.27 6.46 23.17
N LEU A 299 25.04 6.82 24.21
CA LEU A 299 24.59 7.79 25.21
C LEU A 299 24.40 9.18 24.62
N ALA A 300 25.22 9.59 23.64
CA ALA A 300 25.06 10.86 22.94
C ALA A 300 23.79 10.91 22.09
N TRP A 301 23.38 9.79 21.46
CA TRP A 301 22.09 9.68 20.80
C TRP A 301 20.93 9.79 21.78
N LEU A 302 21.03 9.10 22.92
CA LEU A 302 20.01 9.16 23.97
C LEU A 302 19.87 10.58 24.53
N ALA A 303 21.00 11.27 24.77
CA ALA A 303 21.01 12.67 25.24
C ALA A 303 20.27 13.60 24.26
N GLN A 304 20.53 13.45 22.97
CA GLN A 304 19.87 14.28 21.95
C GLN A 304 18.35 14.03 21.92
N TYR A 305 17.94 12.79 22.17
CA TYR A 305 16.54 12.41 22.18
C TYR A 305 15.82 12.92 23.43
N GLU A 306 16.50 12.89 24.58
CA GLU A 306 16.05 13.51 25.83
C GLU A 306 15.91 15.03 25.66
N ASP A 307 16.85 15.70 24.98
CA ASP A 307 16.80 17.15 24.74
C ASP A 307 15.56 17.55 23.93
N VAL A 308 15.11 16.74 22.96
CA VAL A 308 13.86 16.98 22.22
C VAL A 308 12.66 16.92 23.17
N TYR A 309 12.58 15.89 24.01
CA TYR A 309 11.45 15.75 24.93
C TYR A 309 11.41 16.87 25.99
N LEU A 310 12.57 17.18 26.57
CA LEU A 310 12.69 18.22 27.60
C LEU A 310 12.47 19.65 27.08
N ALA A 311 12.64 19.85 25.78
CA ALA A 311 12.34 21.13 25.14
C ALA A 311 10.84 21.36 24.89
N LEU A 312 9.97 20.35 25.09
CA LEU A 312 8.54 20.40 24.79
C LEU A 312 7.79 21.62 25.36
N PRO A 313 8.08 22.12 26.62
CA PRO A 313 7.40 23.28 27.15
C PRO A 313 7.69 24.60 26.39
N ASP A 314 8.77 24.66 25.61
CA ASP A 314 9.17 25.83 24.84
C ASP A 314 9.19 25.48 23.34
N ALA A 315 8.21 25.98 22.60
CA ALA A 315 8.03 25.68 21.18
C ALA A 315 9.27 26.00 20.32
N ALA A 316 9.99 27.11 20.63
CA ALA A 316 11.19 27.47 19.87
C ALA A 316 12.35 26.49 20.14
N LYS A 317 12.55 26.11 21.40
CA LYS A 317 13.55 25.10 21.79
C LYS A 317 13.21 23.73 21.24
N PHE A 318 11.94 23.33 21.28
CA PHE A 318 11.49 22.07 20.72
C PHE A 318 11.77 21.97 19.22
N LYS A 319 11.44 23.03 18.45
CA LYS A 319 11.77 23.11 17.01
C LYS A 319 13.28 23.01 16.76
N ALA A 320 14.07 23.74 17.51
CA ALA A 320 15.53 23.74 17.38
C ALA A 320 16.13 22.37 17.71
N ALA A 321 15.72 21.74 18.82
CA ALA A 321 16.17 20.42 19.23
C ALA A 321 15.78 19.33 18.20
N SER A 322 14.54 19.37 17.71
CA SER A 322 14.04 18.43 16.69
C SER A 322 14.83 18.55 15.37
N LYS A 323 15.12 19.77 14.91
CA LYS A 323 15.98 20.00 13.73
C LYS A 323 17.40 19.49 13.93
N THR A 324 17.96 19.72 15.11
CA THR A 324 19.31 19.24 15.46
C THR A 324 19.35 17.72 15.43
N LEU A 325 18.36 17.04 16.01
CA LEU A 325 18.22 15.59 15.96
C LEU A 325 18.12 15.10 14.52
N LEU A 326 17.22 15.65 13.71
CA LEU A 326 17.06 15.30 12.31
C LEU A 326 18.37 15.44 11.53
N GLY A 327 19.04 16.59 11.68
CA GLY A 327 20.32 16.86 10.99
C GLY A 327 21.41 15.85 11.36
N LYS A 328 21.51 15.48 12.64
CA LYS A 328 22.46 14.44 13.10
C LYS A 328 22.13 13.08 12.52
N ILE A 329 20.87 12.64 12.53
CA ILE A 329 20.45 11.36 11.97
C ILE A 329 20.73 11.32 10.47
N GLN A 330 20.37 12.38 9.73
CA GLN A 330 20.58 12.45 8.30
C GLN A 330 22.07 12.42 7.94
N ASN A 331 22.92 13.14 8.68
CA ASN A 331 24.35 13.15 8.45
C ASN A 331 24.97 11.77 8.73
N ALA A 332 24.57 11.11 9.82
CA ALA A 332 25.03 9.77 10.14
C ALA A 332 24.55 8.72 9.11
N ALA A 333 23.30 8.80 8.66
CA ALA A 333 22.77 7.96 7.59
C ALA A 333 23.51 8.18 6.27
N LYS A 334 23.76 9.45 5.90
CA LYS A 334 24.50 9.81 4.69
C LYS A 334 25.95 9.30 4.72
N ALA A 335 26.62 9.37 5.86
CA ALA A 335 27.97 8.83 6.03
C ALA A 335 28.05 7.30 5.79
N ARG A 336 26.92 6.61 5.91
CA ARG A 336 26.74 5.18 5.62
C ARG A 336 26.24 4.91 4.20
N GLY A 337 25.95 5.93 3.41
CA GLY A 337 25.31 5.78 2.09
C GLY A 337 23.81 5.44 2.17
N GLU A 338 23.17 5.68 3.29
CA GLU A 338 21.78 5.31 3.59
C GLU A 338 20.87 6.55 3.57
N GLY A 339 19.55 6.34 3.41
CA GLY A 339 18.54 7.40 3.53
C GLY A 339 18.46 8.37 2.34
N GLN A 340 19.13 8.08 1.22
CA GLN A 340 19.20 8.98 0.03
C GLN A 340 17.82 9.23 -0.63
N PHE A 341 16.85 8.33 -0.48
CA PHE A 341 15.53 8.43 -1.14
C PHE A 341 14.40 8.91 -0.22
N ILE A 342 14.70 9.33 1.02
CA ILE A 342 13.68 9.78 1.98
C ILE A 342 12.79 10.90 1.40
N ALA A 343 13.40 11.92 0.79
CA ALA A 343 12.65 13.02 0.19
C ALA A 343 11.78 12.57 -1.00
N LEU A 344 12.30 11.68 -1.85
CA LEU A 344 11.58 11.15 -3.02
C LEU A 344 10.41 10.26 -2.58
N GLU A 345 10.61 9.43 -1.56
CA GLU A 345 9.55 8.57 -1.02
C GLU A 345 8.43 9.41 -0.40
N ARG A 346 8.75 10.42 0.40
CA ARG A 346 7.78 11.37 0.94
C ARG A 346 7.01 12.09 -0.16
N HIS A 347 7.71 12.57 -1.20
CA HIS A 347 7.07 13.18 -2.35
C HIS A 347 6.08 12.21 -3.02
N SER A 348 6.50 10.97 -3.26
CA SER A 348 5.66 9.93 -3.87
C SER A 348 4.41 9.62 -3.05
N MET A 349 4.54 9.51 -1.73
CA MET A 349 3.41 9.28 -0.82
C MET A 349 2.39 10.42 -0.86
N ARG A 350 2.85 11.67 -0.92
CA ARG A 350 1.98 12.85 -0.94
C ARG A 350 1.35 13.09 -2.30
N ALA A 351 2.09 12.80 -3.38
CA ALA A 351 1.59 12.92 -4.74
C ALA A 351 0.53 11.87 -5.09
N ASP A 352 0.49 10.75 -4.37
CA ASP A 352 -0.49 9.65 -4.49
C ASP A 352 -0.86 9.31 -5.94
N TYR A 353 0.18 9.06 -6.77
CA TYR A 353 0.09 8.89 -8.22
C TYR A 353 -0.99 7.90 -8.65
N PHE A 354 -1.14 6.78 -7.94
CA PHE A 354 -2.08 5.72 -8.32
C PHE A 354 -3.52 6.09 -7.99
N PHE A 355 -3.75 6.80 -6.88
CA PHE A 355 -5.08 7.32 -6.54
C PHE A 355 -5.57 8.33 -7.58
N TYR A 356 -4.75 9.30 -7.95
CA TYR A 356 -5.14 10.26 -8.98
C TYR A 356 -5.28 9.60 -10.35
N ALA A 357 -4.37 8.70 -10.73
CA ALA A 357 -4.49 7.96 -11.98
C ALA A 357 -5.82 7.19 -12.06
N GLN A 358 -6.28 6.56 -10.95
CA GLN A 358 -7.55 5.86 -10.90
C GLN A 358 -8.74 6.75 -11.31
N TRP A 359 -8.84 7.93 -10.70
CA TRP A 359 -9.94 8.85 -10.98
C TRP A 359 -9.88 9.42 -12.39
N ILE A 360 -8.67 9.68 -12.89
CA ILE A 360 -8.47 10.15 -14.26
C ILE A 360 -8.80 9.05 -15.28
N PHE A 361 -8.41 7.78 -15.02
CA PHE A 361 -8.84 6.64 -15.86
C PHE A 361 -10.37 6.51 -15.90
N LEU A 362 -11.03 6.61 -14.74
CA LEU A 362 -12.49 6.55 -14.66
C LEU A 362 -13.16 7.70 -15.43
N THR A 363 -12.65 8.92 -15.31
CA THR A 363 -13.14 10.08 -16.07
C THR A 363 -12.87 9.90 -17.56
N GLY A 364 -11.70 9.35 -17.91
CA GLY A 364 -11.36 8.98 -19.29
C GLY A 364 -12.28 7.92 -19.87
N PHE A 365 -12.73 6.94 -19.08
CA PHE A 365 -13.76 5.99 -19.50
C PHE A 365 -15.07 6.67 -19.89
N ILE A 366 -15.52 7.65 -19.09
CA ILE A 366 -16.71 8.46 -19.43
C ILE A 366 -16.48 9.24 -20.72
N ALA A 367 -15.30 9.84 -20.90
CA ALA A 367 -14.96 10.55 -22.13
C ALA A 367 -14.98 9.65 -23.36
N VAL A 368 -14.49 8.39 -23.24
CA VAL A 368 -14.61 7.39 -24.32
C VAL A 368 -16.06 7.07 -24.62
N ALA A 369 -16.91 6.86 -23.61
CA ALA A 369 -18.33 6.59 -23.80
C ALA A 369 -19.04 7.74 -24.55
N LEU A 370 -18.67 9.00 -24.23
CA LEU A 370 -19.20 10.18 -24.91
C LEU A 370 -18.85 10.22 -26.40
N THR A 371 -17.76 9.60 -26.87
CA THR A 371 -17.43 9.54 -28.30
C THR A 371 -18.49 8.79 -29.13
N TRP A 372 -19.29 7.93 -28.49
CA TRP A 372 -20.31 7.15 -29.17
C TRP A 372 -21.70 7.81 -29.19
N VAL A 373 -21.90 8.92 -28.48
CA VAL A 373 -23.20 9.61 -28.42
C VAL A 373 -23.56 10.27 -29.77
N SER A 374 -22.56 10.79 -30.49
CA SER A 374 -22.78 11.45 -31.79
C SER A 374 -21.62 11.19 -32.78
N PRO A 375 -21.57 9.97 -33.35
CA PRO A 375 -20.50 9.57 -34.26
C PRO A 375 -20.40 10.46 -35.48
N GLY A 376 -19.17 10.80 -35.93
CA GLY A 376 -18.89 11.65 -37.09
C GLY A 376 -19.00 13.13 -36.83
N SER A 377 -19.45 13.57 -35.65
CA SER A 377 -19.66 14.97 -35.31
C SER A 377 -18.41 15.68 -34.81
N GLY A 378 -18.45 17.01 -34.72
CA GLY A 378 -17.44 17.81 -34.02
C GLY A 378 -17.33 17.44 -32.53
N PHE A 379 -18.45 17.05 -31.92
CA PHE A 379 -18.50 16.59 -30.53
C PHE A 379 -17.68 15.31 -30.34
N GLU A 380 -17.78 14.32 -31.22
CA GLU A 380 -16.94 13.12 -31.16
C GLU A 380 -15.44 13.46 -31.16
N LYS A 381 -15.02 14.39 -32.06
CA LYS A 381 -13.61 14.79 -32.16
C LYS A 381 -13.10 15.40 -30.84
N VAL A 382 -13.90 16.28 -30.26
CA VAL A 382 -13.58 16.90 -28.96
C VAL A 382 -13.54 15.84 -27.83
N ALA A 383 -14.57 15.01 -27.72
CA ALA A 383 -14.62 13.94 -26.72
C ALA A 383 -13.44 12.97 -26.87
N ARG A 384 -13.04 12.63 -28.09
CA ARG A 384 -11.87 11.77 -28.37
C ARG A 384 -10.56 12.43 -27.95
N LEU A 385 -10.40 13.73 -28.21
CA LEU A 385 -9.23 14.49 -27.76
C LEU A 385 -9.15 14.49 -26.22
N PHE A 386 -10.27 14.74 -25.53
CA PHE A 386 -10.32 14.68 -24.09
C PHE A 386 -10.00 13.27 -23.55
N ALA A 387 -10.54 12.23 -24.17
CA ALA A 387 -10.21 10.84 -23.80
C ALA A 387 -8.71 10.56 -23.95
N TRP A 388 -8.07 11.01 -25.04
CA TRP A 388 -6.63 10.90 -25.25
C TRP A 388 -5.81 11.61 -24.17
N LEU A 389 -6.18 12.86 -23.83
CA LEU A 389 -5.47 13.66 -22.82
C LEU A 389 -5.62 13.04 -21.43
N LEU A 390 -6.83 12.63 -21.04
CA LEU A 390 -7.09 12.01 -19.74
C LEU A 390 -6.40 10.65 -19.61
N LEU A 391 -6.60 9.75 -20.58
CA LEU A 391 -6.04 8.40 -20.50
C LEU A 391 -4.51 8.40 -20.68
N GLY A 392 -3.99 9.28 -21.54
CA GLY A 392 -2.55 9.51 -21.68
C GLY A 392 -1.93 10.06 -20.40
N GLY A 393 -2.58 11.05 -19.78
CA GLY A 393 -2.16 11.62 -18.49
C GLY A 393 -2.21 10.61 -17.34
N ALA A 394 -3.31 9.83 -17.25
CA ALA A 394 -3.44 8.77 -16.25
C ALA A 394 -2.36 7.68 -16.40
N THR A 395 -2.09 7.27 -17.66
CA THR A 395 -1.03 6.30 -17.96
C THR A 395 0.34 6.85 -17.59
N ALA A 396 0.61 8.12 -17.91
CA ALA A 396 1.86 8.78 -17.54
C ALA A 396 2.05 8.84 -16.03
N LEU A 397 0.99 9.18 -15.26
CA LEU A 397 1.01 9.18 -13.80
C LEU A 397 1.31 7.78 -13.25
N ALA A 398 0.61 6.75 -13.75
CA ALA A 398 0.82 5.37 -13.30
C ALA A 398 2.24 4.89 -13.59
N VAL A 399 2.77 5.13 -14.79
CA VAL A 399 4.15 4.79 -15.18
C VAL A 399 5.16 5.55 -14.32
N THR A 400 4.92 6.83 -14.06
CA THR A 400 5.79 7.65 -13.19
C THR A 400 5.82 7.08 -11.76
N GLY A 401 4.66 6.72 -11.19
CA GLY A 401 4.57 6.08 -9.88
C GLY A 401 5.37 4.76 -9.82
N VAL A 402 5.26 3.93 -10.86
CA VAL A 402 6.05 2.68 -10.98
C VAL A 402 7.55 2.99 -11.08
N ALA A 403 7.96 3.96 -11.91
CA ALA A 403 9.37 4.35 -12.07
C ALA A 403 9.98 4.88 -10.76
N ILE A 404 9.25 5.70 -10.01
CA ILE A 404 9.70 6.21 -8.71
C ILE A 404 9.91 5.05 -7.72
N ARG A 405 9.03 4.06 -7.70
CA ARG A 405 9.21 2.85 -6.87
C ARG A 405 10.48 2.09 -7.25
N CYS A 406 10.79 1.96 -8.57
CA CYS A 406 12.07 1.39 -9.02
C CYS A 406 13.27 2.15 -8.45
N ILE A 407 13.22 3.49 -8.52
CA ILE A 407 14.33 4.34 -8.06
C ILE A 407 14.51 4.21 -6.54
N ILE A 408 13.43 4.25 -5.75
CA ILE A 408 13.50 4.12 -4.30
C ILE A 408 14.03 2.76 -3.89
N MET A 409 13.55 1.69 -4.51
CA MET A 409 13.91 0.32 -4.14
C MET A 409 15.18 -0.18 -4.84
N GLN A 410 15.75 0.57 -5.79
CA GLN A 410 16.92 0.20 -6.60
C GLN A 410 16.78 -1.18 -7.26
N ARG A 411 15.56 -1.56 -7.61
CA ARG A 411 15.19 -2.82 -8.25
C ARG A 411 13.91 -2.66 -9.07
N PRO A 412 13.61 -3.57 -10.03
CA PRO A 412 12.32 -3.58 -10.72
C PRO A 412 11.16 -3.71 -9.72
N PRO A 413 10.07 -2.96 -9.86
CA PRO A 413 8.94 -2.94 -8.93
C PRO A 413 7.94 -4.05 -9.28
N ILE A 414 8.34 -5.31 -9.27
CA ILE A 414 7.51 -6.45 -9.67
C ILE A 414 7.79 -7.63 -8.76
N THR A 415 7.89 -7.39 -7.46
CA THR A 415 8.28 -8.42 -6.49
C THR A 415 7.15 -8.83 -5.55
N THR A 416 6.14 -7.98 -5.41
CA THR A 416 4.93 -8.27 -4.64
C THR A 416 3.72 -8.33 -5.55
N LEU A 417 2.62 -8.93 -5.08
CA LEU A 417 1.36 -8.96 -5.83
C LEU A 417 0.85 -7.54 -6.12
N TYR A 418 0.98 -6.63 -5.16
CA TYR A 418 0.66 -5.21 -5.34
C TYR A 418 1.44 -4.58 -6.51
N GLU A 419 2.75 -4.78 -6.53
CA GLU A 419 3.62 -4.25 -7.59
C GLU A 419 3.30 -4.84 -8.96
N THR A 420 2.93 -6.14 -9.03
CA THR A 420 2.51 -6.76 -10.30
C THR A 420 1.20 -6.16 -10.81
N ILE A 421 0.25 -5.84 -9.93
CA ILE A 421 -1.01 -5.18 -10.30
C ILE A 421 -0.72 -3.81 -10.93
N LEU A 422 0.14 -3.01 -10.31
CA LEU A 422 0.53 -1.70 -10.83
C LEU A 422 1.25 -1.80 -12.18
N PHE A 423 2.20 -2.72 -12.29
CA PHE A 423 2.98 -2.90 -13.51
C PHE A 423 2.13 -3.42 -14.67
N ILE A 424 1.32 -4.46 -14.45
CA ILE A 424 0.43 -5.02 -15.48
C ILE A 424 -0.63 -3.99 -15.88
N GLY A 425 -1.22 -3.27 -14.91
CA GLY A 425 -2.20 -2.22 -15.18
C GLY A 425 -1.64 -1.08 -16.03
N SER A 426 -0.45 -0.56 -15.66
CA SER A 426 0.26 0.46 -16.42
C SER A 426 0.64 -0.02 -17.81
N SER A 427 1.09 -1.28 -17.93
CA SER A 427 1.43 -1.91 -19.22
C SER A 427 0.20 -2.12 -20.10
N CYS A 428 -0.91 -2.61 -19.56
CA CYS A 428 -2.18 -2.73 -20.30
C CYS A 428 -2.66 -1.37 -20.82
N ALA A 429 -2.57 -0.33 -19.98
CA ALA A 429 -2.95 1.02 -20.38
C ALA A 429 -2.06 1.52 -21.53
N LEU A 430 -0.74 1.35 -21.42
CA LEU A 430 0.20 1.75 -22.48
C LEU A 430 -0.03 0.97 -23.78
N LEU A 431 -0.21 -0.35 -23.71
CA LEU A 431 -0.52 -1.20 -24.86
C LEU A 431 -1.84 -0.81 -25.52
N GLY A 432 -2.85 -0.43 -24.72
CA GLY A 432 -4.11 0.10 -25.24
C GLY A 432 -3.94 1.42 -25.99
N LEU A 433 -3.13 2.36 -25.46
CA LEU A 433 -2.82 3.62 -26.17
C LEU A 433 -2.06 3.37 -27.47
N ILE A 434 -1.10 2.44 -27.49
CA ILE A 434 -0.38 2.03 -28.70
C ILE A 434 -1.36 1.44 -29.73
N ALA A 435 -2.27 0.55 -29.27
CA ALA A 435 -3.30 -0.01 -30.14
C ALA A 435 -4.21 1.07 -30.75
N GLU A 436 -4.59 2.08 -29.97
CA GLU A 436 -5.39 3.22 -30.48
C GLU A 436 -4.61 4.08 -31.46
N TRP A 437 -3.33 4.34 -31.18
CA TRP A 437 -2.48 5.10 -32.09
C TRP A 437 -2.38 4.44 -33.47
N ILE A 438 -2.35 3.09 -33.51
CA ILE A 438 -2.32 2.30 -34.75
C ILE A 438 -3.71 2.23 -35.41
N THR A 439 -4.77 1.95 -34.62
CA THR A 439 -6.10 1.66 -35.15
C THR A 439 -6.99 2.88 -35.36
N LYS A 440 -6.84 3.90 -34.51
CA LYS A 440 -7.60 5.17 -34.54
C LYS A 440 -9.13 5.01 -34.50
N ARG A 441 -9.62 3.96 -33.81
CA ARG A 441 -11.05 3.59 -33.77
C ARG A 441 -11.72 3.75 -32.41
N GLY A 442 -11.02 4.29 -31.40
CA GLY A 442 -11.51 4.42 -30.02
C GLY A 442 -11.44 3.13 -29.20
N LEU A 443 -11.09 2.02 -29.81
CA LEU A 443 -11.05 0.70 -29.15
C LEU A 443 -9.87 0.59 -28.18
N GLY A 444 -8.72 1.12 -28.57
CA GLY A 444 -7.55 1.14 -27.68
C GLY A 444 -7.75 2.06 -26.50
N LEU A 445 -8.44 3.20 -26.66
CA LEU A 445 -8.83 4.06 -25.55
C LEU A 445 -9.75 3.34 -24.58
N LEU A 446 -10.69 2.54 -25.07
CA LEU A 446 -11.58 1.76 -24.22
C LEU A 446 -10.81 0.68 -23.43
N VAL A 447 -9.88 -0.03 -24.07
CA VAL A 447 -8.98 -1.01 -23.39
C VAL A 447 -8.16 -0.33 -22.32
N THR A 448 -7.56 0.84 -22.61
CA THR A 448 -6.80 1.65 -21.64
C THR A 448 -7.67 2.05 -20.46
N ALA A 449 -8.87 2.55 -20.72
CA ALA A 449 -9.79 3.00 -19.68
C ALA A 449 -10.23 1.85 -18.76
N ILE A 450 -10.64 0.72 -19.31
CA ILE A 450 -11.09 -0.46 -18.53
C ILE A 450 -9.91 -1.07 -17.77
N GLY A 451 -8.81 -1.38 -18.46
CA GLY A 451 -7.64 -2.02 -17.87
C GLY A 451 -6.98 -1.16 -16.79
N GLY A 452 -6.77 0.13 -17.07
CA GLY A 452 -6.21 1.09 -16.12
C GLY A 452 -7.10 1.26 -14.89
N THR A 453 -8.40 1.52 -15.09
CA THR A 453 -9.35 1.68 -13.98
C THR A 453 -9.39 0.42 -13.11
N ALA A 454 -9.58 -0.77 -13.70
CA ALA A 454 -9.70 -2.02 -12.96
C ALA A 454 -8.45 -2.33 -12.12
N CYS A 455 -7.25 -2.17 -12.70
CA CYS A 455 -6.01 -2.44 -11.98
C CYS A 455 -5.75 -1.40 -10.87
N MET A 456 -6.03 -0.12 -11.10
CA MET A 456 -5.85 0.91 -10.05
C MET A 456 -6.84 0.70 -8.89
N PHE A 457 -8.11 0.38 -9.16
CA PHE A 457 -9.06 0.01 -8.09
C PHE A 457 -8.59 -1.22 -7.31
N LEU A 458 -8.10 -2.23 -8.01
CA LEU A 458 -7.60 -3.45 -7.39
C LEU A 458 -6.37 -3.19 -6.51
N SER A 459 -5.45 -2.32 -6.96
CA SER A 459 -4.25 -1.97 -6.18
C SER A 459 -4.59 -1.23 -4.89
N ILE A 460 -5.49 -0.23 -4.94
CA ILE A 460 -5.92 0.52 -3.76
C ILE A 460 -6.66 -0.39 -2.78
N GLN A 461 -7.52 -1.28 -3.29
CA GLN A 461 -8.21 -2.24 -2.43
C GLN A 461 -7.22 -3.21 -1.77
N PHE A 462 -6.20 -3.68 -2.51
CA PHE A 462 -5.15 -4.55 -1.98
C PHE A 462 -4.37 -3.84 -0.87
N GLU A 463 -3.90 -2.61 -1.11
CA GLU A 463 -3.18 -1.82 -0.12
C GLU A 463 -4.00 -1.58 1.16
N ALA A 464 -5.29 -1.27 1.02
CA ALA A 464 -6.19 -1.08 2.14
C ALA A 464 -6.46 -2.37 2.94
N SER A 465 -6.49 -3.54 2.28
CA SER A 465 -6.71 -4.83 2.93
C SER A 465 -5.48 -5.35 3.67
N GLU A 466 -4.29 -5.20 3.08
CA GLU A 466 -3.05 -5.63 3.69
C GLU A 466 -2.58 -4.66 4.78
N ALA A 467 -2.84 -3.35 4.60
CA ALA A 467 -2.47 -2.26 5.50
C ALA A 467 -1.00 -2.29 5.96
N THR A 468 -0.12 -2.80 5.09
CA THR A 468 1.32 -2.89 5.29
C THR A 468 2.06 -2.05 4.26
N ASP A 469 3.32 -1.69 4.56
CA ASP A 469 4.15 -0.95 3.59
C ASP A 469 4.30 -1.76 2.30
N THR A 470 3.92 -1.15 1.18
CA THR A 470 3.95 -1.78 -0.14
C THR A 470 5.35 -1.85 -0.76
N LEU A 471 6.33 -1.11 -0.20
CA LEU A 471 7.75 -1.15 -0.57
C LEU A 471 8.49 -2.16 0.32
N GLN A 472 8.23 -3.45 0.12
CA GLN A 472 8.80 -4.51 0.95
C GLN A 472 10.20 -4.92 0.47
N GLN A 473 11.05 -5.33 1.42
CA GLN A 473 12.34 -5.94 1.11
C GLN A 473 12.16 -7.34 0.53
N LEU A 474 13.07 -7.69 -0.40
CA LEU A 474 13.14 -9.04 -0.94
C LEU A 474 13.89 -9.99 -0.02
N GLN A 475 13.53 -11.26 -0.10
CA GLN A 475 14.36 -12.32 0.46
C GLN A 475 15.71 -12.37 -0.28
N ALA A 476 16.79 -12.59 0.47
CA ALA A 476 18.15 -12.53 -0.05
C ALA A 476 18.38 -13.43 -1.28
N VAL A 477 17.76 -14.61 -1.34
CA VAL A 477 17.87 -15.57 -2.46
C VAL A 477 17.31 -15.00 -3.79
N LEU A 478 16.43 -14.00 -3.72
CA LEU A 478 15.81 -13.36 -4.89
C LEU A 478 16.55 -12.08 -5.34
N ILE A 479 17.58 -11.64 -4.61
CA ILE A 479 18.35 -10.43 -4.92
C ILE A 479 19.36 -10.76 -6.02
N THR A 480 18.86 -10.86 -7.26
CA THR A 480 19.71 -10.92 -8.45
C THR A 480 19.21 -9.88 -9.44
N ASN A 481 19.94 -8.77 -9.57
CA ASN A 481 19.51 -7.65 -10.41
C ASN A 481 19.24 -8.05 -11.85
N PHE A 482 20.06 -8.95 -12.42
CA PHE A 482 19.93 -9.37 -13.81
C PHE A 482 18.63 -10.18 -14.06
N TRP A 483 18.42 -11.28 -13.32
CA TRP A 483 17.26 -12.14 -13.54
C TRP A 483 15.96 -11.44 -13.14
N LEU A 484 15.98 -10.68 -12.06
CA LEU A 484 14.82 -9.90 -11.61
C LEU A 484 14.44 -8.82 -12.65
N SER A 485 15.43 -8.20 -13.32
CA SER A 485 15.19 -7.16 -14.32
C SER A 485 14.83 -7.69 -15.70
N THR A 486 15.13 -8.94 -16.01
CA THR A 486 14.87 -9.53 -17.33
C THR A 486 13.67 -10.45 -17.32
N HIS A 487 13.67 -11.51 -16.49
CA HIS A 487 12.59 -12.50 -16.44
C HIS A 487 11.25 -11.88 -16.00
N VAL A 488 11.25 -11.17 -14.85
CA VAL A 488 9.99 -10.75 -14.23
C VAL A 488 9.24 -9.71 -15.06
N PRO A 489 9.86 -8.66 -15.63
CA PRO A 489 9.15 -7.77 -16.57
C PRO A 489 8.66 -8.48 -17.82
N MET A 490 9.47 -9.41 -18.38
CA MET A 490 9.12 -10.14 -19.60
C MET A 490 7.84 -10.97 -19.43
N ILE A 491 7.77 -11.77 -18.35
CA ILE A 491 6.59 -12.62 -18.11
C ILE A 491 5.35 -11.76 -17.77
N ASN A 492 5.51 -10.67 -17.02
CA ASN A 492 4.38 -9.78 -16.70
C ASN A 492 3.88 -8.99 -17.91
N LEU A 493 4.75 -8.60 -18.85
CA LEU A 493 4.33 -8.03 -20.13
C LEU A 493 3.58 -9.08 -20.97
N GLY A 494 3.96 -10.36 -20.91
CA GLY A 494 3.22 -11.46 -21.54
C GLY A 494 1.80 -11.60 -20.95
N TYR A 495 1.66 -11.49 -19.63
CA TYR A 495 0.36 -11.44 -18.96
C TYR A 495 -0.46 -10.23 -19.42
N ALA A 496 0.15 -9.04 -19.45
CA ALA A 496 -0.52 -7.83 -19.90
C ALA A 496 -1.03 -7.93 -21.35
N ALA A 497 -0.19 -8.41 -22.28
CA ALA A 497 -0.59 -8.61 -23.68
C ALA A 497 -1.75 -9.61 -23.82
N SER A 498 -1.69 -10.74 -23.08
CA SER A 498 -2.76 -11.75 -23.08
C SER A 498 -4.07 -11.19 -22.47
N MET A 499 -3.98 -10.36 -21.42
CA MET A 499 -5.15 -9.69 -20.84
C MET A 499 -5.75 -8.67 -21.80
N VAL A 500 -4.93 -7.90 -22.54
CA VAL A 500 -5.42 -7.00 -23.58
C VAL A 500 -6.16 -7.76 -24.67
N ALA A 501 -5.65 -8.94 -25.12
CA ALA A 501 -6.35 -9.78 -26.08
C ALA A 501 -7.71 -10.26 -25.53
N ALA A 502 -7.78 -10.63 -24.26
CA ALA A 502 -9.03 -11.04 -23.61
C ALA A 502 -10.01 -9.85 -23.50
N LEU A 503 -9.55 -8.67 -23.10
CA LEU A 503 -10.38 -7.45 -23.04
C LEU A 503 -10.95 -7.07 -24.41
N ILE A 504 -10.16 -7.15 -25.47
CA ILE A 504 -10.64 -6.93 -26.85
C ILE A 504 -11.72 -7.94 -27.21
N SER A 505 -11.59 -9.19 -26.77
CA SER A 505 -12.59 -10.23 -27.01
C SER A 505 -13.87 -10.02 -26.20
N MET A 506 -13.78 -9.51 -24.99
CA MET A 506 -14.95 -9.06 -24.22
C MET A 506 -15.69 -7.93 -24.96
N ILE A 507 -14.94 -6.90 -25.42
CA ILE A 507 -15.50 -5.79 -26.19
C ILE A 507 -16.17 -6.30 -27.45
N TYR A 508 -15.55 -7.25 -28.18
CA TYR A 508 -16.13 -7.90 -29.35
C TYR A 508 -17.51 -8.50 -29.06
N PHE A 509 -17.64 -9.32 -28.01
CA PHE A 509 -18.92 -9.93 -27.67
C PHE A 509 -19.95 -8.93 -27.14
N ILE A 510 -19.56 -7.95 -26.36
CA ILE A 510 -20.44 -6.89 -25.87
C ILE A 510 -21.03 -6.11 -27.06
N GLN A 511 -20.21 -5.71 -28.03
CA GLN A 511 -20.68 -5.00 -29.22
C GLN A 511 -21.58 -5.90 -30.10
N ARG A 512 -21.34 -7.21 -30.12
CA ARG A 512 -22.20 -8.19 -30.81
C ARG A 512 -23.57 -8.34 -30.12
N ILE A 513 -23.61 -8.32 -28.78
CA ILE A 513 -24.87 -8.35 -28.00
C ILE A 513 -25.72 -7.14 -28.32
N PHE A 514 -25.13 -5.95 -28.41
CA PHE A 514 -25.81 -4.72 -28.75
C PHE A 514 -26.06 -4.49 -30.26
N GLY A 515 -25.70 -5.45 -31.10
CA GLY A 515 -25.95 -5.40 -32.54
C GLY A 515 -25.12 -4.35 -33.30
N VAL A 516 -23.99 -3.91 -32.72
CA VAL A 516 -23.13 -2.87 -33.32
C VAL A 516 -22.52 -3.32 -34.65
N PHE A 517 -22.19 -4.61 -34.80
CA PHE A 517 -21.69 -5.17 -36.05
C PHE A 517 -22.01 -6.68 -36.19
N LYS A 518 -21.88 -7.22 -37.42
CA LYS A 518 -21.97 -8.64 -37.72
C LYS A 518 -20.60 -9.27 -37.92
N THR A 519 -20.53 -10.59 -37.82
CA THR A 519 -19.30 -11.36 -38.12
C THR A 519 -18.83 -11.05 -39.54
N GLY A 520 -17.53 -10.79 -39.70
CA GLY A 520 -16.92 -10.47 -40.98
C GLY A 520 -17.02 -9.02 -41.44
N GLU A 521 -17.68 -8.14 -40.69
CA GLU A 521 -17.68 -6.72 -40.93
C GLU A 521 -16.31 -6.06 -40.64
N GLY A 522 -16.06 -4.85 -41.15
CA GLY A 522 -14.76 -4.19 -41.04
C GLY A 522 -14.24 -4.06 -39.64
N ASP A 523 -15.09 -3.64 -38.69
CA ASP A 523 -14.73 -3.45 -37.28
C ASP A 523 -14.52 -4.78 -36.54
N ALA A 524 -15.33 -5.81 -36.82
CA ALA A 524 -15.14 -7.15 -36.29
C ALA A 524 -13.81 -7.78 -36.75
N ARG A 525 -13.47 -7.59 -38.04
CA ARG A 525 -12.17 -8.05 -38.57
C ARG A 525 -11.00 -7.31 -37.95
N LEU A 526 -11.16 -6.00 -37.70
CA LEU A 526 -10.12 -5.20 -37.05
C LEU A 526 -9.87 -5.69 -35.62
N LEU A 527 -10.91 -5.87 -34.79
CA LEU A 527 -10.80 -6.42 -33.46
C LEU A 527 -10.10 -7.79 -33.44
N THR A 528 -10.47 -8.66 -34.40
CA THR A 528 -9.86 -9.99 -34.54
C THR A 528 -8.37 -9.90 -34.89
N ARG A 529 -7.95 -8.98 -35.78
CA ARG A 529 -6.53 -8.78 -36.12
C ARG A 529 -5.73 -8.25 -34.95
N VAL A 530 -6.27 -7.26 -34.24
CA VAL A 530 -5.60 -6.67 -33.09
C VAL A 530 -5.46 -7.69 -31.97
N ALA A 531 -6.53 -8.43 -31.65
CA ALA A 531 -6.47 -9.52 -30.68
C ALA A 531 -5.43 -10.59 -31.07
N TYR A 532 -5.38 -10.99 -32.34
CA TYR A 532 -4.39 -11.94 -32.84
C TYR A 532 -2.95 -11.44 -32.66
N GLY A 533 -2.70 -10.15 -32.92
CA GLY A 533 -1.40 -9.53 -32.68
C GLY A 533 -0.98 -9.58 -31.21
N PHE A 534 -1.91 -9.30 -30.29
CA PHE A 534 -1.65 -9.37 -28.86
C PHE A 534 -1.44 -10.81 -28.36
N ILE A 535 -2.10 -11.82 -28.96
CA ILE A 535 -1.84 -13.23 -28.65
C ILE A 535 -0.41 -13.61 -29.08
N ALA A 536 0.02 -13.19 -30.27
CA ALA A 536 1.36 -13.48 -30.76
C ALA A 536 2.44 -12.79 -29.88
N ALA A 537 2.22 -11.53 -29.49
CA ALA A 537 3.09 -10.84 -28.54
C ALA A 537 3.09 -11.50 -27.17
N GLY A 538 1.91 -11.88 -26.65
CA GLY A 538 1.74 -12.60 -25.40
C GLY A 538 2.45 -13.95 -25.40
N LEU A 539 2.36 -14.71 -26.49
CA LEU A 539 3.11 -15.95 -26.66
C LEU A 539 4.63 -15.73 -26.57
N PHE A 540 5.14 -14.80 -27.38
CA PHE A 540 6.59 -14.51 -27.40
C PHE A 540 7.10 -14.12 -26.02
N LEU A 541 6.45 -13.13 -25.37
CA LEU A 541 6.85 -12.62 -24.07
C LEU A 541 6.72 -13.66 -22.97
N SER A 542 5.63 -14.44 -22.95
CA SER A 542 5.42 -15.49 -21.96
C SER A 542 6.38 -16.66 -22.16
N LEU A 543 6.63 -17.08 -23.40
CA LEU A 543 7.57 -18.18 -23.70
C LEU A 543 8.98 -17.80 -23.27
N VAL A 544 9.49 -16.66 -23.76
CA VAL A 544 10.84 -16.18 -23.39
C VAL A 544 10.93 -15.94 -21.89
N GLY A 545 9.91 -15.31 -21.30
CA GLY A 545 9.84 -15.10 -19.86
C GLY A 545 9.90 -16.40 -19.07
N THR A 546 9.15 -17.43 -19.48
CA THR A 546 9.15 -18.76 -18.82
C THR A 546 10.51 -19.44 -18.91
N VAL A 547 11.18 -19.40 -20.06
CA VAL A 547 12.53 -19.97 -20.24
C VAL A 547 13.55 -19.24 -19.35
N LEU A 548 13.53 -17.90 -19.33
CA LEU A 548 14.39 -17.10 -18.45
C LEU A 548 14.17 -17.44 -16.98
N GLY A 549 12.90 -17.67 -16.57
CA GLY A 549 12.54 -18.10 -15.23
C GLY A 549 13.12 -19.48 -14.88
N GLY A 550 13.06 -20.42 -15.79
CA GLY A 550 13.68 -21.75 -15.62
C GLY A 550 15.21 -21.68 -15.48
N ILE A 551 15.86 -20.83 -16.28
CA ILE A 551 17.32 -20.60 -16.15
C ILE A 551 17.62 -19.97 -14.78
N TRP A 552 16.87 -18.98 -14.34
CA TRP A 552 17.02 -18.39 -13.01
C TRP A 552 16.81 -19.41 -11.89
N ALA A 553 15.76 -20.25 -11.99
CA ALA A 553 15.50 -21.32 -11.04
C ALA A 553 16.67 -22.33 -10.95
N ASN A 554 17.30 -22.63 -12.09
CA ASN A 554 18.50 -23.48 -12.13
C ASN A 554 19.68 -22.86 -11.37
N TYR A 555 19.92 -21.56 -11.53
CA TYR A 555 20.96 -20.85 -10.80
C TYR A 555 20.66 -20.74 -9.28
N SER A 556 19.41 -20.47 -8.90
CA SER A 556 19.03 -20.16 -7.51
C SER A 556 18.74 -21.43 -6.70
N TRP A 557 18.21 -22.48 -7.31
CA TRP A 557 17.72 -23.70 -6.64
C TRP A 557 18.27 -25.01 -7.25
N GLY A 558 19.18 -24.93 -8.22
CA GLY A 558 19.80 -26.10 -8.87
C GLY A 558 18.86 -26.94 -9.75
N ARG A 559 17.70 -26.40 -10.14
CA ARG A 559 16.70 -27.09 -10.99
C ARG A 559 16.07 -26.11 -11.96
N PHE A 560 15.97 -26.48 -13.22
CA PHE A 560 15.35 -25.66 -14.27
C PHE A 560 13.83 -25.58 -14.12
N TRP A 561 13.18 -26.67 -13.68
CA TRP A 561 11.72 -26.77 -13.55
C TRP A 561 11.34 -27.61 -12.35
N GLY A 562 10.36 -27.18 -11.58
CA GLY A 562 9.92 -27.85 -10.35
C GLY A 562 8.45 -28.20 -10.28
N TRP A 563 7.69 -27.97 -11.37
CA TRP A 563 6.24 -28.14 -11.41
C TRP A 563 5.50 -27.30 -10.35
N ASP A 564 6.08 -26.17 -10.01
CA ASP A 564 5.45 -25.19 -9.13
C ASP A 564 4.14 -24.69 -9.76
N PRO A 565 3.08 -24.40 -9.00
CA PRO A 565 1.83 -23.87 -9.55
C PRO A 565 2.00 -22.63 -10.42
N LYS A 566 2.97 -21.76 -10.10
CA LYS A 566 3.27 -20.57 -10.89
C LYS A 566 3.94 -20.92 -12.23
N GLU A 567 4.88 -21.87 -12.23
CA GLU A 567 5.51 -22.41 -13.43
C GLU A 567 4.45 -23.05 -14.35
N ASN A 568 3.57 -23.89 -13.77
CA ASN A 568 2.47 -24.50 -14.52
C ASN A 568 1.49 -23.48 -15.10
N GLY A 569 1.18 -22.43 -14.34
CA GLY A 569 0.34 -21.33 -14.81
C GLY A 569 0.95 -20.60 -16.01
N ALA A 570 2.25 -20.32 -15.98
CA ALA A 570 2.97 -19.72 -17.09
C ALA A 570 2.96 -20.63 -18.33
N LEU A 571 3.21 -21.93 -18.14
CA LEU A 571 3.13 -22.94 -19.21
C LEU A 571 1.72 -23.01 -19.82
N MET A 572 0.67 -22.98 -19.01
CA MET A 572 -0.71 -22.99 -19.52
C MET A 572 -1.01 -21.78 -20.41
N ILE A 573 -0.46 -20.60 -20.10
CA ILE A 573 -0.61 -19.40 -20.95
C ILE A 573 0.09 -19.62 -22.29
N VAL A 574 1.34 -20.12 -22.29
CA VAL A 574 2.10 -20.42 -23.51
C VAL A 574 1.35 -21.45 -24.38
N LEU A 575 0.92 -22.56 -23.78
CA LEU A 575 0.19 -23.62 -24.50
C LEU A 575 -1.13 -23.11 -25.08
N MET A 576 -1.89 -22.31 -24.34
CA MET A 576 -3.17 -21.78 -24.84
C MET A 576 -2.94 -20.77 -25.98
N CYS A 577 -1.93 -19.92 -25.92
CA CYS A 577 -1.56 -19.05 -27.04
C CYS A 577 -1.17 -19.88 -28.27
N LEU A 578 -0.37 -20.96 -28.12
CA LEU A 578 -0.01 -21.87 -29.21
C LEU A 578 -1.25 -22.51 -29.79
N VAL A 579 -2.16 -23.05 -28.97
CA VAL A 579 -3.42 -23.65 -29.43
C VAL A 579 -4.22 -22.66 -30.27
N ILE A 580 -4.39 -21.42 -29.81
CA ILE A 580 -5.14 -20.38 -30.55
C ILE A 580 -4.49 -20.09 -31.90
N LEU A 581 -3.17 -19.89 -31.96
CA LEU A 581 -2.46 -19.56 -33.17
C LEU A 581 -2.51 -20.71 -34.18
N HIS A 582 -2.24 -21.95 -33.75
CA HIS A 582 -2.29 -23.14 -34.64
C HIS A 582 -3.71 -23.44 -35.11
N ALA A 583 -4.70 -23.37 -34.24
CA ALA A 583 -6.09 -23.56 -34.62
C ALA A 583 -6.57 -22.49 -35.63
N ARG A 584 -6.07 -21.25 -35.50
CA ARG A 584 -6.36 -20.18 -36.45
C ARG A 584 -5.67 -20.41 -37.80
N LEU A 585 -4.39 -20.74 -37.80
CA LEU A 585 -3.60 -21.06 -39.01
C LEU A 585 -4.15 -22.31 -39.75
N GLY A 586 -4.53 -23.35 -39.01
CA GLY A 586 -5.12 -24.57 -39.55
C GLY A 586 -6.58 -24.41 -39.99
N GLY A 587 -7.20 -23.23 -39.82
CA GLY A 587 -8.59 -22.99 -40.23
C GLY A 587 -9.65 -23.60 -39.31
N TYR A 588 -9.26 -24.26 -38.19
CA TYR A 588 -10.18 -24.89 -37.25
C TYR A 588 -11.06 -23.88 -36.51
N ILE A 589 -10.51 -22.67 -36.21
CA ILE A 589 -11.25 -21.58 -35.60
C ILE A 589 -11.27 -20.36 -36.52
N ARG A 590 -12.44 -19.73 -36.61
CA ARG A 590 -12.63 -18.46 -37.30
C ARG A 590 -12.74 -17.31 -36.31
N GLU A 591 -13.36 -16.21 -36.67
CA GLU A 591 -13.48 -14.99 -35.88
C GLU A 591 -14.07 -15.23 -34.47
N ILE A 592 -15.29 -15.77 -34.39
CA ILE A 592 -15.96 -16.08 -33.12
C ILE A 592 -15.15 -17.03 -32.25
N GLY A 593 -14.64 -18.14 -32.86
CA GLY A 593 -13.85 -19.13 -32.16
C GLY A 593 -12.57 -18.56 -31.58
N LEU A 594 -11.89 -17.64 -32.27
CA LEU A 594 -10.71 -16.96 -31.75
C LEU A 594 -11.05 -16.14 -30.50
N HIS A 595 -12.13 -15.38 -30.53
CA HIS A 595 -12.55 -14.58 -29.38
C HIS A 595 -13.00 -15.46 -28.20
N CYS A 596 -13.69 -16.57 -28.42
CA CYS A 596 -14.00 -17.54 -27.37
C CYS A 596 -12.74 -18.10 -26.70
N CYS A 597 -11.74 -18.50 -27.49
CA CYS A 597 -10.47 -19.01 -26.96
C CYS A 597 -9.68 -17.94 -26.21
N ASN A 598 -9.74 -16.68 -26.63
CA ASN A 598 -9.12 -15.57 -25.89
C ASN A 598 -9.75 -15.32 -24.50
N LEU A 599 -11.07 -15.52 -24.37
CA LEU A 599 -11.70 -15.42 -23.05
C LEU A 599 -11.22 -16.55 -22.13
N VAL A 600 -11.00 -17.76 -22.67
CA VAL A 600 -10.36 -18.86 -21.92
C VAL A 600 -8.93 -18.50 -21.53
N LEU A 601 -8.15 -17.91 -22.46
CA LEU A 601 -6.80 -17.41 -22.16
C LEU A 601 -6.82 -16.40 -21.00
N GLY A 602 -7.77 -15.46 -21.00
CA GLY A 602 -7.96 -14.51 -19.91
C GLY A 602 -8.24 -15.19 -18.57
N CYS A 603 -9.05 -16.26 -18.55
CA CYS A 603 -9.31 -17.08 -17.35
C CYS A 603 -8.01 -17.74 -16.84
N ILE A 604 -7.18 -18.27 -17.73
CA ILE A 604 -5.89 -18.89 -17.40
C ILE A 604 -4.94 -17.83 -16.83
N VAL A 605 -4.86 -16.65 -17.42
CA VAL A 605 -3.98 -15.56 -16.92
C VAL A 605 -4.40 -15.15 -15.50
N ILE A 606 -5.69 -14.92 -15.24
CA ILE A 606 -6.18 -14.55 -13.90
C ILE A 606 -5.90 -15.68 -12.89
N PHE A 607 -6.06 -16.93 -13.26
CA PHE A 607 -5.69 -18.06 -12.40
C PHE A 607 -4.19 -18.10 -12.13
N SER A 608 -3.36 -17.97 -13.16
CA SER A 608 -1.90 -17.97 -13.01
C SER A 608 -1.40 -16.76 -12.20
N TRP A 609 -2.07 -15.61 -12.28
CA TRP A 609 -1.69 -14.40 -11.57
C TRP A 609 -2.14 -14.41 -10.11
N PHE A 610 -3.45 -14.55 -9.87
CA PHE A 610 -4.04 -14.46 -8.53
C PHE A 610 -4.32 -15.83 -7.90
N GLY A 611 -4.88 -16.77 -8.68
CA GLY A 611 -5.34 -18.06 -8.17
C GLY A 611 -4.22 -18.89 -7.56
N VAL A 612 -3.09 -19.02 -8.25
CA VAL A 612 -1.95 -19.82 -7.75
C VAL A 612 -1.35 -19.30 -6.46
N ASN A 613 -1.37 -17.98 -6.21
CA ASN A 613 -0.92 -17.41 -4.95
C ASN A 613 -1.80 -17.87 -3.77
N GLN A 614 -3.10 -18.13 -4.03
CA GLN A 614 -4.06 -18.56 -3.01
C GLN A 614 -3.95 -20.07 -2.70
N LEU A 615 -3.26 -20.86 -3.53
CA LEU A 615 -3.03 -22.28 -3.26
C LEU A 615 -2.07 -22.48 -2.08
N GLY A 616 -1.13 -21.54 -1.85
CA GLY A 616 -0.16 -21.56 -0.75
C GLY A 616 0.80 -22.73 -0.80
N VAL A 617 1.05 -23.26 -1.99
CA VAL A 617 2.01 -24.31 -2.25
C VAL A 617 3.02 -23.82 -3.29
N GLY A 618 4.24 -24.34 -3.24
CA GLY A 618 5.32 -23.96 -4.13
C GLY A 618 6.15 -22.78 -3.61
N LEU A 619 7.23 -22.48 -4.34
CA LEU A 619 8.22 -21.46 -3.97
C LEU A 619 7.79 -20.03 -4.38
N HIS A 620 6.74 -19.91 -5.18
CA HIS A 620 6.22 -18.64 -5.70
C HIS A 620 4.91 -18.18 -5.01
N ALA A 621 4.67 -18.58 -3.77
CA ALA A 621 3.53 -18.12 -3.01
C ALA A 621 3.88 -16.79 -2.30
N TYR A 622 3.51 -15.66 -2.88
CA TYR A 622 3.81 -14.31 -2.39
C TYR A 622 2.64 -13.73 -1.57
N GLY A 623 2.38 -14.27 -0.39
CA GLY A 623 1.32 -13.80 0.50
C GLY A 623 -0.09 -14.28 0.07
N PHE A 624 -1.06 -14.03 0.96
CA PHE A 624 -2.46 -14.42 0.75
C PHE A 624 -3.32 -13.18 0.89
N THR A 625 -4.21 -12.96 -0.07
CA THR A 625 -5.20 -11.89 0.00
C THR A 625 -6.56 -12.50 0.23
N ASP A 626 -7.17 -12.18 1.38
CA ASP A 626 -8.51 -12.62 1.70
C ASP A 626 -9.53 -12.11 0.66
N GLY A 627 -10.52 -12.94 0.34
CA GLY A 627 -11.62 -12.55 -0.54
C GLY A 627 -11.31 -12.48 -2.03
N ILE A 628 -10.18 -13.02 -2.49
CA ILE A 628 -9.85 -13.04 -3.94
C ILE A 628 -10.62 -14.12 -4.71
N TRP A 629 -10.89 -15.28 -4.12
CA TRP A 629 -11.62 -16.36 -4.80
C TRP A 629 -12.99 -15.96 -5.33
N PRO A 630 -13.86 -15.25 -4.57
CA PRO A 630 -15.13 -14.77 -5.11
C PRO A 630 -14.98 -13.88 -6.34
N LYS A 631 -13.92 -13.05 -6.40
CA LYS A 631 -13.64 -12.19 -7.56
C LYS A 631 -13.19 -13.00 -8.77
N ILE A 632 -12.34 -14.03 -8.57
CA ILE A 632 -11.92 -14.96 -9.63
C ILE A 632 -13.13 -15.71 -10.18
N TYR A 633 -14.00 -16.24 -9.32
CA TYR A 633 -15.22 -16.94 -9.74
C TYR A 633 -16.19 -16.01 -10.49
N ALA A 634 -16.36 -14.77 -10.03
CA ALA A 634 -17.19 -13.78 -10.73
C ALA A 634 -16.64 -13.47 -12.12
N TYR A 635 -15.32 -13.30 -12.24
CA TYR A 635 -14.65 -13.13 -13.54
C TYR A 635 -14.86 -14.35 -14.43
N TRP A 636 -14.59 -15.56 -13.96
CA TRP A 636 -14.79 -16.78 -14.72
C TRP A 636 -16.25 -17.00 -15.17
N LEU A 637 -17.21 -16.68 -14.29
CA LEU A 637 -18.62 -16.73 -14.64
C LEU A 637 -18.94 -15.76 -15.78
N SER A 638 -18.47 -14.52 -15.71
CA SER A 638 -18.67 -13.52 -16.76
C SER A 638 -18.08 -13.97 -18.11
N GLN A 639 -16.86 -14.56 -18.10
CA GLN A 639 -16.25 -15.10 -19.31
C GLN A 639 -17.04 -16.30 -19.86
N SER A 640 -17.50 -17.20 -18.98
CA SER A 640 -18.29 -18.38 -19.38
C SER A 640 -19.60 -17.99 -20.06
N LEU A 641 -20.28 -16.94 -19.57
CA LEU A 641 -21.50 -16.41 -20.20
C LEU A 641 -21.20 -15.87 -21.61
N LEU A 642 -20.13 -15.11 -21.79
CA LEU A 642 -19.72 -14.60 -23.11
C LEU A 642 -19.30 -15.72 -24.06
N ILE A 643 -18.60 -16.74 -23.57
CA ILE A 643 -18.22 -17.92 -24.35
C ILE A 643 -19.48 -18.69 -24.81
N SER A 644 -20.43 -18.90 -23.90
CA SER A 644 -21.71 -19.58 -24.22
C SER A 644 -22.48 -18.81 -25.30
N TYR A 645 -22.54 -17.48 -25.21
CA TYR A 645 -23.12 -16.66 -26.26
C TYR A 645 -22.37 -16.79 -27.60
N GLY A 646 -21.03 -16.78 -27.57
CA GLY A 646 -20.20 -16.98 -28.75
C GLY A 646 -20.44 -18.33 -29.44
N LEU A 647 -20.55 -19.41 -28.63
CA LEU A 647 -20.88 -20.74 -29.16
C LEU A 647 -22.28 -20.76 -29.79
N PHE A 648 -23.26 -20.14 -29.15
CA PHE A 648 -24.60 -20.01 -29.74
C PHE A 648 -24.57 -19.30 -31.09
N LEU A 649 -23.85 -18.19 -31.22
CA LEU A 649 -23.68 -17.50 -32.50
C LEU A 649 -23.02 -18.36 -33.54
N ALA A 650 -21.94 -19.08 -33.19
CA ALA A 650 -21.22 -19.95 -34.11
C ALA A 650 -22.08 -21.13 -34.64
N LEU A 651 -22.93 -21.69 -33.79
CA LEU A 651 -23.90 -22.74 -34.21
C LEU A 651 -24.98 -22.17 -35.14
N GLY A 652 -25.48 -20.97 -34.85
CA GLY A 652 -26.46 -20.27 -35.71
C GLY A 652 -25.91 -19.96 -37.10
N GLU A 653 -24.65 -19.49 -37.18
CA GLU A 653 -23.99 -19.24 -38.48
C GLU A 653 -23.75 -20.51 -39.28
N ARG A 654 -23.38 -21.63 -38.62
CA ARG A 654 -23.23 -22.94 -39.28
C ARG A 654 -24.57 -23.43 -39.86
N LYS A 655 -25.65 -23.31 -39.09
CA LYS A 655 -26.98 -23.74 -39.51
C LYS A 655 -27.50 -22.88 -40.68
N SER A 656 -27.29 -21.59 -40.66
CA SER A 656 -27.66 -20.69 -41.76
C SER A 656 -26.89 -20.98 -43.07
N LYS A 657 -25.59 -21.34 -42.97
CA LYS A 657 -24.83 -21.77 -44.15
C LYS A 657 -25.32 -23.09 -44.71
N ALA A 658 -25.56 -24.08 -43.85
CA ALA A 658 -26.05 -25.39 -44.29
C ALA A 658 -27.41 -25.27 -45.00
N ILE A 659 -28.29 -24.35 -44.53
CA ILE A 659 -29.57 -24.08 -45.19
C ILE A 659 -29.36 -23.40 -46.58
N LYS A 660 -28.41 -22.48 -46.70
CA LYS A 660 -28.10 -21.83 -47.99
C LYS A 660 -27.39 -22.72 -49.00
N GLU A 661 -26.69 -23.73 -48.55
CA GLU A 661 -25.96 -24.71 -49.41
C GLU A 661 -26.82 -25.97 -49.68
N SER A 662 -28.03 -26.06 -49.13
CA SER A 662 -28.95 -27.17 -49.39
C SER A 662 -29.54 -27.07 -50.79
N PRO A 663 -29.64 -28.18 -51.57
CA PRO A 663 -30.07 -28.16 -52.98
C PRO A 663 -31.50 -27.65 -53.22
N GLN A 664 -32.32 -27.51 -52.21
CA GLN A 664 -33.70 -27.00 -52.31
C GLN A 664 -33.83 -25.50 -52.59
N SER A 665 -32.77 -24.71 -52.56
CA SER A 665 -32.80 -23.27 -52.85
C SER A 665 -32.44 -22.93 -54.33
N ALA A 666 -32.12 -23.92 -55.15
CA ALA A 666 -31.70 -23.70 -56.52
C ALA A 666 -32.82 -23.78 -57.57
N ASP A 667 -34.05 -24.15 -57.15
CA ASP A 667 -35.13 -24.46 -58.12
C ASP A 667 -36.39 -23.59 -57.92
N VAL A 668 -36.27 -22.25 -58.08
CA VAL A 668 -37.37 -21.36 -58.42
C VAL A 668 -36.85 -20.27 -59.39
N SER A 669 -36.46 -20.67 -60.57
CA SER A 669 -36.52 -19.77 -61.72
C SER A 669 -37.93 -19.80 -62.28
N PRO A 670 -38.64 -18.67 -62.40
CA PRO A 670 -39.95 -18.64 -63.09
C PRO A 670 -39.73 -19.00 -64.55
N ALA A 671 -40.50 -19.99 -65.02
CA ALA A 671 -40.52 -20.37 -66.44
C ALA A 671 -40.82 -19.16 -67.32
N PRO A 672 -40.20 -19.02 -68.49
CA PRO A 672 -40.51 -17.92 -69.42
C PRO A 672 -41.94 -18.15 -69.93
N THR A 673 -42.83 -17.19 -69.66
CA THR A 673 -44.15 -17.09 -70.33
C THR A 673 -43.93 -16.86 -71.81
N LYS A 674 -44.20 -17.87 -72.60
CA LYS A 674 -44.43 -17.72 -74.05
C LYS A 674 -45.79 -17.08 -74.27
N GLY A 675 -45.83 -15.88 -74.88
CA GLY A 675 -46.98 -15.28 -75.49
C GLY A 675 -46.52 -14.32 -76.55
#